data_be88496346f4fb390db9a2b246d4d22d
#
_entry.id   be88496346f4fb390db9a2b246d4d22d
#
_cell.length_a   1.000
_cell.length_b   1.000
_cell.length_c   1.000
_cell.angle_alpha   90.00
_cell.angle_beta   90.00
_cell.angle_gamma   90.00
#
_symmetry.space_group_name_H-M   'P 1'
#
loop_
_entity.id
_entity.type
_entity.pdbx_description
1 polymer ?
#
loop_
_entity_poly.entity_id
_entity_poly.type
_entity_poly.pdbx_seq_one_letter_code
_entity_poly.pdbx_strand_id
1 'polypeptide(L)'
;MFLRIIIYALLITIPIKVFAKCDFKTGNYLNELKDPKNINIIAIKIPRSEAYIKNFLRIKITSEDEKIILKKLKKNFYAEINVEYDFGICKYEGRVRQNGDWPDHIKIENGKLIRSLDVRLNNGNILNSVKFKLLIPDTRNNHNEILGILIIKELGFITPDTFEVLTEINGVKSLMLFQEKSEKELLEKNKRREGPIFEGDEELLWRYKDFDLFELENISLAKLLNENWFNKENTHQFITLKSFQKLQNAYLESVTIKNKKKYKTLIFPNSKKNQTFNNYHLLLESMNGWHGLRPPNRKYYYNLFTQNFEPIYYDGMLELTKPLEKLNDTFYSKLQISSINNYLLILNNQNFRHKLYNNYKSKVIQADDNFFSESLDQITNNLEIIRNKIKNKPTKLIKKNNNREIYFKNHKKHKLDQLIIENISKQNNNDVYKIEIRSILNNKIINKNIISSELGNILSNNVIDNQRTIFLPKNEISSEKKIIKKNFLNGEMYFTENLLFQINENEKKIEIQQSEADDWILFSNLNLEEWKFSFNGKSTLSDNEIYNRMNNQGMTGCLNFYNVKFNNNKFDIQNGRCEDSLNIVNSFGKISKINIVSAFSDALDIDFSNIFIEDVSIHRAGNDCVDFSGGNYEVNEFNLKNCGDKGVSIGEQSNIKIHNILVENANIGVASKDSSKSLINKAIIKKVETCLSSYNKKQEFFGSNLIVKNIDCKNYLTYKENDEFSNIIYDNDNLKKIEKKL
;
A
#
# COMPACT_ATOMS: atom_id res chain seq x y z
N MET A 1 -38.07 -49.28 12.48
CA MET A 1 -37.48 -48.50 11.37
C MET A 1 -37.39 -47.07 11.86
N PHE A 2 -36.31 -46.71 12.56
CA PHE A 2 -36.14 -45.43 13.19
C PHE A 2 -35.32 -44.50 12.27
N LEU A 3 -35.94 -43.45 11.81
CA LEU A 3 -35.31 -42.39 11.03
C LEU A 3 -34.59 -41.43 12.00
N ARG A 4 -33.28 -41.50 12.10
CA ARG A 4 -32.47 -40.52 12.82
C ARG A 4 -32.23 -39.31 11.90
N ILE A 5 -32.91 -38.23 12.22
CA ILE A 5 -32.60 -36.89 11.66
C ILE A 5 -31.40 -36.33 12.45
N ILE A 6 -30.24 -36.31 11.84
CA ILE A 6 -29.08 -35.60 12.37
C ILE A 6 -29.17 -34.16 11.86
N ILE A 7 -29.59 -33.27 12.77
CA ILE A 7 -29.50 -31.80 12.54
C ILE A 7 -28.03 -31.43 12.75
N TYR A 8 -27.30 -31.23 11.67
CA TYR A 8 -26.02 -30.52 11.72
C TYR A 8 -26.32 -29.03 11.89
N ALA A 9 -26.28 -28.57 13.14
CA ALA A 9 -26.15 -27.15 13.42
C ALA A 9 -24.75 -26.72 12.97
N LEU A 10 -24.65 -26.19 11.77
CA LEU A 10 -23.49 -25.42 11.33
C LEU A 10 -23.45 -24.14 12.23
N LEU A 11 -22.73 -24.24 13.32
CA LEU A 11 -22.23 -23.05 14.02
C LEU A 11 -21.27 -22.34 13.08
N ILE A 12 -21.82 -21.45 12.24
CA ILE A 12 -21.03 -20.41 11.59
C ILE A 12 -20.49 -19.56 12.73
N THR A 13 -19.30 -19.87 13.18
CA THR A 13 -18.51 -18.96 14.02
C THR A 13 -18.13 -17.79 13.12
N ILE A 14 -19.04 -16.83 12.99
CA ILE A 14 -18.67 -15.49 12.53
C ILE A 14 -17.57 -15.07 13.49
N PRO A 15 -16.33 -14.83 13.06
CA PRO A 15 -15.32 -14.28 13.94
C PRO A 15 -15.88 -12.97 14.45
N ILE A 16 -16.25 -12.93 15.72
CA ILE A 16 -16.63 -11.69 16.40
C ILE A 16 -15.36 -10.83 16.29
N LYS A 17 -15.29 -9.94 15.31
CA LYS A 17 -14.27 -8.93 15.23
C LYS A 17 -14.46 -8.08 16.48
N VAL A 18 -13.60 -8.27 17.46
CA VAL A 18 -13.58 -7.44 18.66
C VAL A 18 -13.08 -6.08 18.19
N PHE A 19 -14.03 -5.16 17.98
CA PHE A 19 -13.70 -3.77 17.68
C PHE A 19 -13.02 -3.13 18.91
N ALA A 20 -12.29 -2.06 18.69
CA ALA A 20 -11.81 -1.24 19.79
C ALA A 20 -13.02 -0.78 20.62
N LYS A 21 -12.91 -0.85 21.94
CA LYS A 21 -13.94 -0.29 22.83
C LYS A 21 -13.60 1.17 23.06
N CYS A 22 -14.36 2.07 22.44
CA CYS A 22 -14.21 3.51 22.63
C CYS A 22 -15.35 4.05 23.48
N ASP A 23 -14.99 4.83 24.49
CA ASP A 23 -15.93 5.59 25.32
C ASP A 23 -15.76 7.07 25.00
N PHE A 24 -16.65 7.56 24.14
CA PHE A 24 -16.62 8.94 23.66
C PHE A 24 -17.66 9.79 24.41
N LYS A 25 -17.31 11.04 24.65
CA LYS A 25 -18.29 12.06 25.01
C LYS A 25 -19.34 12.16 23.88
N THR A 26 -20.51 12.66 24.16
CA THR A 26 -21.60 12.78 23.15
C THR A 26 -21.14 13.57 21.92
N GLY A 27 -21.15 12.94 20.75
CA GLY A 27 -20.74 13.57 19.48
C GLY A 27 -20.34 12.55 18.40
N ASN A 28 -20.08 13.04 17.20
CA ASN A 28 -19.53 12.23 16.11
C ASN A 28 -18.06 12.62 15.91
N TYR A 29 -17.16 11.77 16.29
CA TYR A 29 -15.71 12.03 16.31
C TYR A 29 -14.92 11.31 15.20
N LEU A 30 -15.60 10.84 14.15
CA LEU A 30 -14.94 10.12 13.05
C LEU A 30 -13.90 10.95 12.29
N ASN A 31 -14.05 12.29 12.30
CA ASN A 31 -13.06 13.18 11.72
C ASN A 31 -11.88 13.42 12.65
N GLU A 32 -12.18 13.65 13.91
CA GLU A 32 -11.21 13.94 14.97
C GLU A 32 -10.28 12.77 15.23
N LEU A 33 -10.75 11.53 15.04
CA LEU A 33 -9.94 10.30 15.11
C LEU A 33 -8.84 10.24 14.04
N LYS A 34 -8.91 11.07 13.00
CA LYS A 34 -7.91 11.11 11.90
C LYS A 34 -6.81 12.15 12.13
N ASP A 35 -6.95 13.02 13.12
CA ASP A 35 -5.96 14.05 13.43
C ASP A 35 -5.06 13.61 14.60
N PRO A 36 -3.74 13.44 14.39
CA PRO A 36 -2.81 13.06 15.45
C PRO A 36 -2.77 14.04 16.62
N LYS A 37 -3.11 15.32 16.43
CA LYS A 37 -3.19 16.31 17.50
C LYS A 37 -4.18 15.97 18.60
N ASN A 38 -5.23 15.23 18.27
CA ASN A 38 -6.26 14.86 19.23
C ASN A 38 -5.82 13.69 20.14
N ILE A 39 -4.65 13.09 19.89
CA ILE A 39 -4.09 12.05 20.76
C ILE A 39 -3.28 12.71 21.88
N ASN A 40 -3.81 12.66 23.09
CA ASN A 40 -3.14 13.17 24.28
C ASN A 40 -2.01 12.24 24.75
N ILE A 41 -2.32 10.93 24.80
CA ILE A 41 -1.35 9.92 25.25
C ILE A 41 -1.73 8.53 24.71
N ILE A 42 -0.70 7.73 24.41
CA ILE A 42 -0.85 6.29 24.16
C ILE A 42 -0.28 5.54 25.38
N ALA A 43 -1.16 5.02 26.23
CA ALA A 43 -0.80 4.27 27.41
C ALA A 43 -0.76 2.76 27.11
N ILE A 44 0.37 2.11 27.36
CA ILE A 44 0.61 0.68 27.10
C ILE A 44 0.90 -0.02 28.43
N LYS A 45 0.00 -0.92 28.82
CA LYS A 45 0.16 -1.78 29.97
C LYS A 45 0.51 -3.21 29.52
N ILE A 46 1.65 -3.71 29.99
CA ILE A 46 2.10 -5.07 29.72
C ILE A 46 1.92 -5.88 31.02
N PRO A 47 0.89 -6.77 31.10
CA PRO A 47 0.56 -7.47 32.35
C PRO A 47 1.69 -8.35 32.88
N ARG A 48 2.51 -8.94 31.99
CA ARG A 48 3.69 -9.72 32.35
C ARG A 48 4.92 -8.81 32.56
N SER A 49 4.82 -7.80 33.42
CA SER A 49 5.83 -6.77 33.62
C SER A 49 7.20 -7.33 34.00
N GLU A 50 7.29 -8.30 34.90
CA GLU A 50 8.57 -8.94 35.28
C GLU A 50 9.25 -9.63 34.09
N ALA A 51 8.51 -10.43 33.31
CA ALA A 51 9.06 -11.10 32.13
C ALA A 51 9.53 -10.09 31.09
N TYR A 52 8.81 -8.97 30.94
CA TYR A 52 9.14 -7.89 30.06
C TYR A 52 10.45 -7.18 30.52
N ILE A 53 10.57 -6.87 31.82
CA ILE A 53 11.78 -6.27 32.40
C ILE A 53 12.97 -7.23 32.31
N LYS A 54 12.80 -8.51 32.66
CA LYS A 54 13.85 -9.54 32.50
C LYS A 54 14.33 -9.68 31.06
N ASN A 55 13.39 -9.65 30.09
CA ASN A 55 13.75 -9.67 28.68
C ASN A 55 14.56 -8.44 28.28
N PHE A 56 14.16 -7.28 28.77
CA PHE A 56 14.89 -6.03 28.55
C PHE A 56 16.31 -6.07 29.08
N LEU A 57 16.50 -6.45 30.34
CA LEU A 57 17.84 -6.53 30.94
C LEU A 57 18.75 -7.47 30.14
N ARG A 58 18.22 -8.60 29.67
CA ARG A 58 18.96 -9.49 28.76
C ARG A 58 19.37 -8.81 27.46
N ILE A 59 18.44 -8.05 26.86
CA ILE A 59 18.73 -7.28 25.64
C ILE A 59 19.83 -6.25 25.91
N LYS A 60 19.73 -5.49 27.01
CA LYS A 60 20.69 -4.44 27.37
C LYS A 60 22.09 -5.03 27.55
N ILE A 61 22.24 -6.04 28.40
CA ILE A 61 23.53 -6.71 28.64
C ILE A 61 24.10 -7.29 27.34
N THR A 62 23.30 -8.09 26.61
CA THR A 62 23.78 -8.72 25.38
C THR A 62 24.13 -7.70 24.29
N SER A 63 23.42 -6.57 24.21
CA SER A 63 23.67 -5.56 23.18
C SER A 63 24.93 -4.73 23.46
N GLU A 64 25.39 -4.63 24.69
CA GLU A 64 26.67 -3.99 25.06
C GLU A 64 27.83 -4.83 24.53
N ASP A 65 27.77 -6.15 24.70
CA ASP A 65 28.80 -7.10 24.21
C ASP A 65 28.76 -7.25 22.69
N GLU A 66 27.57 -7.54 22.14
CA GLU A 66 27.36 -7.86 20.71
C GLU A 66 27.26 -6.61 19.84
N LYS A 67 27.10 -5.42 20.39
CA LYS A 67 26.82 -4.13 19.72
C LYS A 67 25.57 -4.13 18.85
N ILE A 68 24.73 -5.16 18.98
CA ILE A 68 23.45 -5.32 18.27
C ILE A 68 22.39 -5.96 19.17
N ILE A 69 21.13 -5.72 18.87
CA ILE A 69 19.99 -6.37 19.51
C ILE A 69 19.66 -7.67 18.77
N LEU A 70 20.02 -8.80 19.36
CA LEU A 70 19.81 -10.10 18.74
C LEU A 70 18.33 -10.42 18.48
N LYS A 71 18.00 -10.85 17.27
CA LYS A 71 16.63 -11.15 16.82
C LYS A 71 15.90 -12.14 17.77
N LYS A 72 16.62 -13.17 18.29
CA LYS A 72 16.06 -14.15 19.25
C LYS A 72 15.56 -13.54 20.56
N LEU A 73 16.01 -12.34 20.92
CA LEU A 73 15.61 -11.62 22.15
C LEU A 73 14.39 -10.70 21.93
N LYS A 74 14.01 -10.41 20.68
CA LYS A 74 12.86 -9.56 20.35
C LYS A 74 11.54 -10.33 20.52
N LYS A 75 11.20 -10.70 21.76
CA LYS A 75 10.00 -11.47 22.11
C LYS A 75 8.76 -10.61 22.05
N ASN A 76 7.63 -11.21 21.62
CA ASN A 76 6.32 -10.59 21.68
C ASN A 76 5.72 -10.70 23.10
N PHE A 77 5.12 -9.61 23.57
CA PHE A 77 4.35 -9.55 24.81
C PHE A 77 2.93 -9.07 24.48
N TYR A 78 1.94 -9.65 25.13
CA TYR A 78 0.58 -9.12 25.13
C TYR A 78 0.56 -7.77 25.83
N ALA A 79 -0.24 -6.85 25.31
CA ALA A 79 -0.40 -5.50 25.84
C ALA A 79 -1.84 -5.02 25.75
N GLU A 80 -2.29 -4.32 26.79
CA GLU A 80 -3.48 -3.48 26.80
C GLU A 80 -3.05 -2.07 26.43
N ILE A 81 -3.72 -1.48 25.42
CA ILE A 81 -3.32 -0.18 24.86
C ILE A 81 -4.51 0.75 24.96
N ASN A 82 -4.37 1.83 25.70
CA ASN A 82 -5.37 2.87 25.82
C ASN A 82 -4.88 4.12 25.09
N VAL A 83 -5.71 4.68 24.23
CA VAL A 83 -5.46 5.95 23.57
C VAL A 83 -6.43 6.97 24.13
N GLU A 84 -5.89 8.00 24.76
CA GLU A 84 -6.67 9.09 25.33
C GLU A 84 -6.72 10.24 24.32
N TYR A 85 -7.95 10.66 24.03
CA TYR A 85 -8.28 11.80 23.18
C TYR A 85 -8.97 12.86 24.04
N ASP A 86 -9.02 14.11 23.59
CA ASP A 86 -9.78 15.18 24.26
C ASP A 86 -11.28 14.84 24.43
N PHE A 87 -11.81 14.03 23.54
CA PHE A 87 -13.22 13.64 23.48
C PHE A 87 -13.50 12.22 24.00
N GLY A 88 -12.51 11.49 24.51
CA GLY A 88 -12.75 10.17 25.09
C GLY A 88 -11.52 9.24 25.08
N ILE A 89 -11.76 7.97 25.35
CA ILE A 89 -10.72 6.94 25.44
C ILE A 89 -11.09 5.75 24.57
N CYS A 90 -10.15 5.27 23.76
CA CYS A 90 -10.26 4.00 23.05
C CYS A 90 -9.33 2.94 23.65
N LYS A 91 -9.86 1.73 23.85
CA LYS A 91 -9.15 0.59 24.42
C LYS A 91 -8.91 -0.46 23.35
N TYR A 92 -7.66 -0.86 23.21
CA TYR A 92 -7.20 -1.85 22.26
C TYR A 92 -6.45 -2.97 22.97
N GLU A 93 -6.43 -4.14 22.34
CA GLU A 93 -5.54 -5.21 22.67
C GLU A 93 -4.50 -5.39 21.59
N GLY A 94 -3.29 -5.78 21.98
CA GLY A 94 -2.23 -5.92 21.00
C GLY A 94 -1.04 -6.72 21.50
N ARG A 95 -0.01 -6.70 20.67
CA ARG A 95 1.31 -7.27 20.98
C ARG A 95 2.37 -6.22 20.77
N VAL A 96 3.33 -6.21 21.68
CA VAL A 96 4.50 -5.33 21.62
C VAL A 96 5.78 -6.14 21.69
N ARG A 97 6.81 -5.69 20.98
CA ARG A 97 8.16 -6.24 21.06
C ARG A 97 9.20 -5.15 20.89
N GLN A 98 10.46 -5.43 21.23
CA GLN A 98 11.57 -4.53 20.96
C GLN A 98 11.67 -4.24 19.45
N ASN A 99 11.72 -2.95 19.09
CA ASN A 99 12.08 -2.49 17.75
C ASN A 99 13.56 -2.10 17.67
N GLY A 100 14.12 -2.11 16.46
CA GLY A 100 15.50 -1.72 16.16
C GLY A 100 16.51 -2.84 16.34
N ASP A 101 17.62 -2.74 15.63
CA ASP A 101 18.74 -3.68 15.66
C ASP A 101 19.95 -3.11 16.43
N TRP A 102 19.99 -1.79 16.61
CA TRP A 102 21.04 -1.08 17.32
C TRP A 102 20.67 -0.78 18.77
N PRO A 103 21.67 -0.67 19.68
CA PRO A 103 21.46 -0.37 21.11
C PRO A 103 20.83 1.00 21.40
N ASP A 104 20.91 1.98 20.50
CA ASP A 104 20.30 3.31 20.58
C ASP A 104 18.76 3.30 20.68
N HIS A 105 18.15 2.20 20.27
CA HIS A 105 16.72 1.93 20.50
C HIS A 105 16.37 1.60 21.95
N ILE A 106 17.33 1.76 22.87
CA ILE A 106 17.17 1.54 24.30
C ILE A 106 17.90 2.64 25.06
N LYS A 107 17.18 3.41 25.87
CA LYS A 107 17.70 4.53 26.66
C LYS A 107 17.29 4.36 28.12
N ILE A 108 18.19 4.70 29.02
CA ILE A 108 17.87 4.88 30.45
C ILE A 108 18.00 6.36 30.74
N GLU A 109 16.92 6.97 31.15
CA GLU A 109 16.84 8.41 31.43
C GLU A 109 16.21 8.61 32.82
N ASN A 110 16.92 9.27 33.71
CA ASN A 110 16.50 9.48 35.12
C ASN A 110 16.07 8.17 35.84
N GLY A 111 16.82 7.09 35.61
CA GLY A 111 16.50 5.75 36.15
C GLY A 111 15.32 5.06 35.52
N LYS A 112 14.66 5.66 34.53
CA LYS A 112 13.52 5.10 33.81
C LYS A 112 13.96 4.50 32.50
N LEU A 113 13.34 3.38 32.16
CA LEU A 113 13.59 2.64 30.94
C LEU A 113 12.74 3.15 29.78
N ILE A 114 13.36 3.67 28.73
CA ILE A 114 12.72 4.04 27.49
C ILE A 114 13.23 3.12 26.37
N ARG A 115 12.34 2.58 25.55
CA ARG A 115 12.71 1.69 24.46
C ARG A 115 11.77 1.81 23.27
N SER A 116 12.32 1.70 22.08
CA SER A 116 11.52 1.65 20.86
C SER A 116 10.74 0.34 20.77
N LEU A 117 9.46 0.44 20.43
CA LEU A 117 8.55 -0.70 20.34
C LEU A 117 8.02 -0.89 18.93
N ASP A 118 7.88 -2.13 18.53
CA ASP A 118 7.06 -2.58 17.40
C ASP A 118 5.70 -3.01 17.98
N VAL A 119 4.62 -2.39 17.53
CA VAL A 119 3.27 -2.58 18.04
C VAL A 119 2.39 -3.17 16.95
N ARG A 120 1.58 -4.17 17.31
CA ARG A 120 0.52 -4.74 16.46
C ARG A 120 -0.77 -4.81 17.25
N LEU A 121 -1.81 -4.15 16.76
CA LEU A 121 -3.15 -4.22 17.32
C LEU A 121 -3.85 -5.51 16.89
N ASN A 122 -4.57 -6.15 17.81
CA ASN A 122 -5.42 -7.30 17.51
C ASN A 122 -6.81 -6.84 17.06
N ASN A 123 -7.25 -5.65 17.48
CA ASN A 123 -8.54 -5.06 17.20
C ASN A 123 -8.40 -3.56 16.94
N GLY A 124 -9.23 -3.00 16.08
CA GLY A 124 -9.24 -1.58 15.74
C GLY A 124 -7.93 -1.06 15.15
N ASN A 125 -7.78 0.24 15.12
CA ASN A 125 -6.63 0.95 14.53
C ASN A 125 -6.36 2.28 15.26
N ILE A 126 -5.16 2.82 15.09
CA ILE A 126 -4.81 4.19 15.48
C ILE A 126 -4.41 4.92 14.21
N LEU A 127 -5.17 5.96 13.83
CA LEU A 127 -4.96 6.72 12.60
C LEU A 127 -4.84 5.82 11.34
N ASN A 128 -5.76 4.87 11.22
CA ASN A 128 -5.77 3.86 10.15
C ASN A 128 -4.51 2.96 10.11
N SER A 129 -3.78 2.81 11.20
CA SER A 129 -2.63 1.93 11.32
C SER A 129 -2.93 0.80 12.29
N VAL A 130 -2.82 -0.45 11.83
CA VAL A 130 -2.94 -1.69 12.63
C VAL A 130 -1.58 -2.09 13.19
N LYS A 131 -0.52 -1.82 12.43
CA LYS A 131 0.87 -2.06 12.83
C LYS A 131 1.67 -0.78 12.73
N PHE A 132 2.36 -0.42 13.81
CA PHE A 132 3.18 0.78 13.89
C PHE A 132 4.37 0.59 14.82
N LYS A 133 5.25 1.57 14.83
CA LYS A 133 6.41 1.66 15.72
C LYS A 133 6.24 2.85 16.63
N LEU A 134 6.70 2.72 17.87
CA LEU A 134 6.97 3.83 18.77
C LEU A 134 8.49 3.91 18.91
N LEU A 135 9.08 4.97 18.37
CA LEU A 135 10.53 5.11 18.25
C LEU A 135 11.01 6.20 19.21
N ILE A 136 12.19 5.99 19.81
CA ILE A 136 12.91 7.06 20.49
C ILE A 136 13.25 8.13 19.44
N PRO A 137 12.86 9.41 19.62
CA PRO A 137 12.98 10.43 18.56
C PRO A 137 14.39 10.58 17.98
N ASP A 138 15.42 10.52 18.84
CA ASP A 138 16.84 10.64 18.43
C ASP A 138 17.24 9.56 17.40
N THR A 139 16.62 8.38 17.42
CA THR A 139 16.91 7.29 16.46
C THR A 139 16.47 7.62 15.03
N ARG A 140 15.82 8.78 14.82
CA ARG A 140 15.30 9.24 13.51
C ARG A 140 15.59 10.74 13.28
N ASN A 141 16.51 11.34 14.02
CA ASN A 141 16.78 12.79 13.94
C ASN A 141 15.55 13.68 14.17
N ASN A 142 14.64 13.26 15.06
CA ASN A 142 13.54 14.08 15.57
C ASN A 142 12.69 14.72 14.46
N HIS A 143 12.53 16.03 14.46
CA HIS A 143 11.74 16.80 13.50
C HIS A 143 12.20 16.66 12.04
N ASN A 144 13.48 16.32 11.79
CA ASN A 144 13.97 16.07 10.43
C ASN A 144 13.21 14.93 9.75
N GLU A 145 12.94 13.85 10.48
CA GLU A 145 12.15 12.70 9.94
C GLU A 145 10.74 13.13 9.58
N ILE A 146 10.05 13.86 10.47
CA ILE A 146 8.64 14.26 10.26
C ILE A 146 8.53 15.21 9.06
N LEU A 147 9.32 16.29 9.04
CA LEU A 147 9.27 17.27 7.96
C LEU A 147 9.73 16.68 6.63
N GLY A 148 10.79 15.86 6.63
CA GLY A 148 11.27 15.20 5.44
C GLY A 148 10.23 14.23 4.84
N ILE A 149 9.55 13.45 5.67
CA ILE A 149 8.44 12.57 5.25
C ILE A 149 7.32 13.39 4.60
N LEU A 150 6.92 14.51 5.17
CA LEU A 150 5.88 15.38 4.61
C LEU A 150 6.29 15.93 3.23
N ILE A 151 7.53 16.39 3.08
CA ILE A 151 8.03 16.89 1.79
C ILE A 151 8.05 15.76 0.75
N ILE A 152 8.58 14.59 1.10
CA ILE A 152 8.67 13.42 0.22
C ILE A 152 7.27 12.98 -0.23
N LYS A 153 6.28 12.99 0.68
CA LYS A 153 4.88 12.67 0.40
C LYS A 153 4.24 13.65 -0.58
N GLU A 154 4.37 14.95 -0.33
CA GLU A 154 3.81 16.00 -1.20
C GLU A 154 4.46 16.01 -2.60
N LEU A 155 5.69 15.49 -2.72
CA LEU A 155 6.36 15.29 -3.99
C LEU A 155 6.01 13.94 -4.68
N GLY A 156 5.03 13.19 -4.14
CA GLY A 156 4.38 12.04 -4.79
C GLY A 156 4.97 10.67 -4.47
N PHE A 157 5.90 10.56 -3.52
CA PHE A 157 6.47 9.27 -3.11
C PHE A 157 5.69 8.63 -1.95
N ILE A 158 5.83 7.33 -1.80
CA ILE A 158 5.20 6.55 -0.74
C ILE A 158 5.95 6.74 0.57
N THR A 159 5.24 7.22 1.60
CA THR A 159 5.81 7.49 2.92
C THR A 159 4.92 6.99 4.05
N PRO A 160 5.50 6.56 5.20
CA PRO A 160 4.72 6.23 6.38
C PRO A 160 4.19 7.50 7.06
N ASP A 161 3.01 7.43 7.68
CA ASP A 161 2.59 8.47 8.61
C ASP A 161 3.51 8.45 9.83
N THR A 162 4.03 9.65 10.19
CA THR A 162 4.95 9.81 11.31
C THR A 162 4.63 11.10 12.06
N PHE A 163 4.55 11.05 13.39
CA PHE A 163 4.25 12.18 14.26
C PHE A 163 4.75 11.96 15.68
N GLU A 164 4.92 13.03 16.44
CA GLU A 164 5.24 12.97 17.87
C GLU A 164 4.00 12.62 18.69
N VAL A 165 4.19 11.79 19.70
CA VAL A 165 3.13 11.41 20.64
C VAL A 165 3.70 11.16 22.03
N LEU A 166 2.99 11.60 23.06
CA LEU A 166 3.28 11.18 24.43
C LEU A 166 2.85 9.74 24.64
N THR A 167 3.71 8.97 25.26
CA THR A 167 3.44 7.57 25.60
C THR A 167 3.64 7.31 27.08
N GLU A 168 2.91 6.33 27.63
CA GLU A 168 3.13 5.80 28.96
C GLU A 168 3.25 4.27 28.89
N ILE A 169 4.43 3.72 29.09
CA ILE A 169 4.67 2.28 29.04
C ILE A 169 4.95 1.74 30.44
N ASN A 170 4.02 0.98 31.00
CA ASN A 170 4.06 0.49 32.39
C ASN A 170 4.41 1.62 33.38
N GLY A 171 3.77 2.78 33.28
CA GLY A 171 3.96 3.94 34.14
C GLY A 171 5.16 4.84 33.80
N VAL A 172 5.94 4.52 32.77
CA VAL A 172 7.03 5.36 32.30
C VAL A 172 6.56 6.25 31.14
N LYS A 173 6.47 7.56 31.40
CA LYS A 173 6.10 8.55 30.38
C LYS A 173 7.32 8.97 29.56
N SER A 174 7.15 9.05 28.25
CA SER A 174 8.17 9.52 27.31
C SER A 174 7.55 10.08 26.03
N LEU A 175 8.27 11.02 25.42
CA LEU A 175 7.96 11.45 24.04
C LEU A 175 8.50 10.40 23.08
N MET A 176 7.66 9.98 22.12
CA MET A 176 8.01 8.99 21.10
C MET A 176 7.58 9.48 19.72
N LEU A 177 8.20 8.95 18.67
CA LEU A 177 7.69 9.05 17.31
C LEU A 177 6.80 7.85 17.04
N PHE A 178 5.53 8.10 16.74
CA PHE A 178 4.68 7.12 16.07
C PHE A 178 5.09 7.03 14.61
N GLN A 179 5.36 5.84 14.10
CA GLN A 179 5.65 5.63 12.68
C GLN A 179 4.92 4.39 12.18
N GLU A 180 4.12 4.57 11.15
CA GLU A 180 3.40 3.50 10.47
C GLU A 180 4.35 2.46 9.86
N LYS A 181 3.94 1.19 9.83
CA LYS A 181 4.70 0.14 9.14
C LYS A 181 4.34 0.04 7.67
N SER A 182 5.28 -0.48 6.88
CA SER A 182 5.08 -0.71 5.44
C SER A 182 4.21 -1.96 5.22
N GLU A 183 2.91 -1.80 5.38
CA GLU A 183 1.87 -2.82 5.22
C GLU A 183 0.83 -2.33 4.20
N LYS A 184 -0.27 -3.04 4.07
CA LYS A 184 -1.39 -2.68 3.18
C LYS A 184 -1.91 -1.26 3.43
N GLU A 185 -2.09 -0.89 4.70
CA GLU A 185 -2.66 0.38 5.12
C GLU A 185 -1.82 1.57 4.62
N LEU A 186 -0.50 1.42 4.65
CA LEU A 186 0.42 2.44 4.09
C LEU A 186 0.18 2.63 2.58
N LEU A 187 -0.04 1.56 1.82
CA LEU A 187 -0.30 1.65 0.39
C LEU A 187 -1.62 2.37 0.12
N GLU A 188 -2.69 2.00 0.82
CA GLU A 188 -4.03 2.61 0.68
C GLU A 188 -4.00 4.11 1.01
N LYS A 189 -3.35 4.53 2.12
CA LYS A 189 -3.18 5.95 2.48
C LYS A 189 -2.37 6.74 1.44
N ASN A 190 -1.47 6.09 0.73
CA ASN A 190 -0.72 6.67 -0.37
C ASN A 190 -1.40 6.47 -1.73
N LYS A 191 -2.68 6.07 -1.76
CA LYS A 191 -3.49 5.84 -2.97
C LYS A 191 -2.87 4.80 -3.90
N ARG A 192 -2.39 3.70 -3.33
CA ARG A 192 -1.88 2.53 -4.05
C ARG A 192 -2.70 1.32 -3.69
N ARG A 193 -3.10 0.54 -4.70
CA ARG A 193 -3.72 -0.77 -4.48
C ARG A 193 -2.72 -1.70 -3.81
N GLU A 194 -3.20 -2.60 -2.95
CA GLU A 194 -2.35 -3.59 -2.30
C GLU A 194 -1.55 -4.42 -3.32
N GLY A 195 -0.31 -4.69 -3.03
CA GLY A 195 0.61 -5.45 -3.87
C GLY A 195 1.85 -5.88 -3.09
N PRO A 196 2.79 -6.61 -3.72
CA PRO A 196 4.01 -7.07 -3.06
C PRO A 196 4.88 -5.91 -2.56
N ILE A 197 5.34 -6.03 -1.32
CA ILE A 197 6.29 -5.10 -0.70
C ILE A 197 7.56 -5.87 -0.38
N PHE A 198 8.70 -5.32 -0.74
CA PHE A 198 10.02 -5.89 -0.50
C PHE A 198 10.90 -4.91 0.27
N GLU A 199 11.90 -5.45 0.97
CA GLU A 199 12.95 -4.65 1.61
C GLU A 199 14.34 -5.25 1.37
N GLY A 200 15.38 -4.44 1.48
CA GLY A 200 16.76 -4.92 1.48
C GLY A 200 17.00 -5.82 2.69
N ASP A 201 17.76 -6.89 2.48
CA ASP A 201 18.05 -7.85 3.53
C ASP A 201 19.36 -7.51 4.24
N GLU A 202 19.27 -7.06 5.48
CA GLU A 202 20.43 -6.66 6.29
C GLU A 202 21.02 -7.80 7.15
N GLU A 203 20.45 -9.02 7.12
CA GLU A 203 20.87 -10.12 7.99
C GLU A 203 22.35 -10.49 7.81
N LEU A 204 22.92 -10.34 6.62
CA LEU A 204 24.35 -10.58 6.38
C LEU A 204 25.23 -9.61 7.15
N LEU A 205 24.83 -8.37 7.35
CA LEU A 205 25.58 -7.36 8.09
C LEU A 205 25.72 -7.79 9.56
N TRP A 206 24.71 -8.43 10.11
CA TRP A 206 24.72 -8.86 11.52
C TRP A 206 25.46 -10.17 11.75
N ARG A 207 25.47 -11.06 10.74
CA ARG A 207 26.19 -12.33 10.85
C ARG A 207 27.70 -12.19 10.68
N TYR A 208 28.14 -11.23 9.88
CA TYR A 208 29.53 -11.07 9.46
C TYR A 208 30.05 -9.68 9.79
N LYS A 209 29.81 -9.24 11.02
CA LYS A 209 30.19 -7.91 11.52
C LYS A 209 31.71 -7.62 11.49
N ASP A 210 32.55 -8.67 11.43
CA ASP A 210 34.01 -8.57 11.33
C ASP A 210 34.50 -8.33 9.89
N PHE A 211 33.62 -8.38 8.90
CA PHE A 211 33.95 -8.08 7.51
C PHE A 211 33.73 -6.61 7.16
N ASP A 212 34.31 -6.18 6.05
CA ASP A 212 34.00 -4.86 5.50
C ASP A 212 32.49 -4.75 5.20
N LEU A 213 31.78 -3.96 6.02
CA LEU A 213 30.33 -3.74 5.90
C LEU A 213 29.92 -3.28 4.49
N PHE A 214 30.79 -2.51 3.82
CA PHE A 214 30.56 -2.05 2.45
C PHE A 214 30.52 -3.19 1.43
N GLU A 215 31.40 -4.20 1.59
CA GLU A 215 31.39 -5.38 0.72
C GLU A 215 30.12 -6.22 0.97
N LEU A 216 29.69 -6.37 2.23
CA LEU A 216 28.48 -7.10 2.59
C LEU A 216 27.21 -6.40 2.11
N GLU A 217 27.12 -5.07 2.21
CA GLU A 217 26.00 -4.30 1.63
C GLU A 217 25.87 -4.51 0.13
N ASN A 218 26.96 -4.65 -0.58
CA ASN A 218 26.97 -4.88 -2.02
C ASN A 218 26.46 -6.27 -2.44
N ILE A 219 26.50 -7.27 -1.55
CA ILE A 219 26.03 -8.62 -1.82
C ILE A 219 24.69 -8.93 -1.13
N SER A 220 24.18 -8.03 -0.32
CA SER A 220 22.85 -8.17 0.28
C SER A 220 21.78 -8.00 -0.79
N LEU A 221 20.89 -8.96 -0.90
CA LEU A 221 19.71 -8.93 -1.78
C LEU A 221 18.46 -8.56 -1.00
N ALA A 222 17.31 -8.60 -1.65
CA ALA A 222 16.04 -8.29 -1.02
C ALA A 222 15.37 -9.49 -0.36
N LYS A 223 14.35 -9.22 0.46
CA LYS A 223 13.39 -10.19 1.00
C LYS A 223 11.96 -9.66 0.88
N LEU A 224 10.97 -10.54 0.94
CA LEU A 224 9.56 -10.18 0.97
C LEU A 224 9.21 -9.58 2.34
N LEU A 225 8.41 -8.50 2.37
CA LEU A 225 8.00 -7.86 3.62
C LEU A 225 6.57 -8.23 4.02
N ASN A 226 5.64 -8.28 3.08
CA ASN A 226 4.21 -8.54 3.33
C ASN A 226 3.80 -9.97 2.93
N GLU A 227 4.23 -10.96 3.70
CA GLU A 227 3.88 -12.38 3.51
C GLU A 227 2.36 -12.62 3.42
N ASN A 228 1.54 -11.84 4.13
CA ASN A 228 0.08 -11.94 4.08
C ASN A 228 -0.47 -11.75 2.65
N TRP A 229 0.12 -10.87 1.85
CA TRP A 229 -0.23 -10.72 0.44
C TRP A 229 0.04 -12.00 -0.35
N PHE A 230 1.23 -12.59 -0.19
CA PHE A 230 1.62 -13.81 -0.87
C PHE A 230 0.66 -14.98 -0.57
N ASN A 231 0.22 -15.09 0.68
CA ASN A 231 -0.60 -16.22 1.15
C ASN A 231 -2.11 -16.11 0.80
N LYS A 232 -2.54 -15.07 0.05
CA LYS A 232 -3.97 -14.93 -0.30
C LYS A 232 -4.43 -15.96 -1.33
N GLU A 233 -3.83 -15.97 -2.51
CA GLU A 233 -4.27 -16.80 -3.66
C GLU A 233 -3.09 -17.10 -4.61
N ASN A 234 -3.31 -18.01 -5.55
CA ASN A 234 -2.32 -18.42 -6.54
C ASN A 234 -1.78 -17.26 -7.38
N THR A 235 -2.64 -16.34 -7.79
CA THR A 235 -2.27 -15.14 -8.56
C THR A 235 -1.36 -14.20 -7.76
N HIS A 236 -1.63 -14.04 -6.46
CA HIS A 236 -0.78 -13.25 -5.55
C HIS A 236 0.63 -13.86 -5.41
N GLN A 237 0.69 -15.20 -5.31
CA GLN A 237 1.96 -15.94 -5.28
C GLN A 237 2.74 -15.73 -6.57
N PHE A 238 2.09 -15.91 -7.73
CA PHE A 238 2.72 -15.72 -9.03
C PHE A 238 3.28 -14.30 -9.22
N ILE A 239 2.48 -13.29 -8.93
CA ILE A 239 2.89 -11.88 -9.03
C ILE A 239 4.07 -11.58 -8.10
N THR A 240 4.04 -12.12 -6.88
CA THR A 240 5.14 -11.94 -5.91
C THR A 240 6.42 -12.58 -6.40
N LEU A 241 6.38 -13.83 -6.85
CA LEU A 241 7.56 -14.55 -7.35
C LEU A 241 8.18 -13.85 -8.56
N LYS A 242 7.35 -13.44 -9.52
CA LYS A 242 7.76 -12.71 -10.72
C LYS A 242 8.41 -11.37 -10.37
N SER A 243 7.75 -10.58 -9.52
CA SER A 243 8.28 -9.27 -9.10
C SER A 243 9.53 -9.43 -8.23
N PHE A 244 9.59 -10.44 -7.36
CA PHE A 244 10.77 -10.70 -6.55
C PHE A 244 12.00 -11.06 -7.42
N GLN A 245 11.83 -11.95 -8.39
CA GLN A 245 12.90 -12.24 -9.36
C GLN A 245 13.40 -10.99 -10.08
N LYS A 246 12.47 -10.13 -10.53
CA LYS A 246 12.80 -8.84 -11.18
C LYS A 246 13.60 -7.93 -10.24
N LEU A 247 13.24 -7.84 -8.97
CA LEU A 247 13.95 -7.04 -7.97
C LEU A 247 15.34 -7.61 -7.69
N GLN A 248 15.47 -8.93 -7.50
CA GLN A 248 16.76 -9.59 -7.25
C GLN A 248 17.73 -9.38 -8.43
N ASN A 249 17.23 -9.46 -9.67
CA ASN A 249 18.05 -9.18 -10.84
C ASN A 249 18.53 -7.70 -10.87
N ALA A 250 17.68 -6.75 -10.47
CA ALA A 250 18.07 -5.34 -10.33
C ALA A 250 19.13 -5.13 -9.24
N TYR A 251 19.05 -5.84 -8.13
CA TYR A 251 20.12 -5.86 -7.10
C TYR A 251 21.44 -6.40 -7.67
N LEU A 252 21.41 -7.50 -8.41
CA LEU A 252 22.62 -8.04 -9.07
C LEU A 252 23.23 -7.04 -10.03
N GLU A 253 22.41 -6.34 -10.82
CA GLU A 253 22.91 -5.27 -11.73
C GLU A 253 23.58 -4.14 -10.95
N SER A 254 23.15 -3.83 -9.74
CA SER A 254 23.73 -2.80 -8.90
C SER A 254 25.09 -3.20 -8.29
N VAL A 255 25.33 -4.48 -8.05
CA VAL A 255 26.56 -5.02 -7.40
C VAL A 255 27.83 -4.85 -8.25
N THR A 256 27.71 -4.75 -9.57
CA THR A 256 28.85 -4.84 -10.51
C THR A 256 29.65 -3.58 -10.73
N ILE A 257 29.23 -2.44 -10.17
CA ILE A 257 29.93 -1.18 -10.37
C ILE A 257 31.11 -1.10 -9.38
N LYS A 258 32.35 -1.14 -9.88
CA LYS A 258 33.62 -1.25 -9.13
C LYS A 258 33.96 -0.12 -8.16
N ASN A 259 33.11 0.88 -7.92
CA ASN A 259 33.45 2.01 -7.06
C ASN A 259 33.05 1.76 -5.60
N LYS A 260 33.99 1.42 -4.76
CA LYS A 260 33.86 1.08 -3.33
C LYS A 260 33.30 2.20 -2.42
N LYS A 261 33.15 3.44 -2.90
CA LYS A 261 32.80 4.61 -2.06
C LYS A 261 31.44 5.26 -2.33
N LYS A 262 30.59 4.70 -3.23
CA LYS A 262 29.33 5.38 -3.63
C LYS A 262 28.15 4.41 -3.54
N TYR A 263 27.08 4.83 -2.88
CA TYR A 263 25.79 4.13 -2.90
C TYR A 263 25.27 4.05 -4.34
N LYS A 264 24.77 2.89 -4.75
CA LYS A 264 24.38 2.64 -6.12
C LYS A 264 22.86 2.64 -6.25
N THR A 265 22.37 3.28 -7.31
CA THR A 265 20.96 3.22 -7.69
C THR A 265 20.65 1.85 -8.27
N LEU A 266 19.50 1.27 -7.95
CA LEU A 266 19.02 0.08 -8.63
C LEU A 266 18.67 0.41 -10.08
N ILE A 267 19.16 -0.39 -11.02
CA ILE A 267 18.92 -0.20 -12.44
C ILE A 267 17.84 -1.19 -12.87
N PHE A 268 16.64 -0.69 -13.14
CA PHE A 268 15.59 -1.48 -13.74
C PHE A 268 15.67 -1.43 -15.28
N PRO A 269 15.29 -2.49 -16.01
CA PRO A 269 15.55 -2.66 -17.44
C PRO A 269 14.98 -1.56 -18.35
N ASN A 270 14.15 -0.66 -17.87
CA ASN A 270 13.46 0.35 -18.68
C ASN A 270 13.87 1.77 -18.27
N SER A 271 14.75 2.41 -19.06
CA SER A 271 15.41 3.68 -18.72
C SER A 271 14.45 4.85 -18.42
N LYS A 272 13.28 4.94 -19.07
CA LYS A 272 12.27 5.96 -18.75
C LYS A 272 11.60 5.71 -17.38
N LYS A 273 11.53 4.46 -16.94
CA LYS A 273 10.91 4.05 -15.67
C LYS A 273 11.87 4.13 -14.48
N ASN A 274 13.17 4.25 -14.70
CA ASN A 274 14.16 4.53 -13.66
C ASN A 274 14.09 5.97 -13.13
N GLN A 275 13.37 6.85 -13.82
CA GLN A 275 13.29 8.26 -13.44
C GLN A 275 12.72 8.42 -12.02
N THR A 276 11.73 7.62 -11.63
CA THR A 276 11.15 7.65 -10.28
C THR A 276 12.21 7.37 -9.21
N PHE A 277 13.04 6.33 -9.37
CA PHE A 277 14.11 6.02 -8.42
C PHE A 277 15.21 7.07 -8.40
N ASN A 278 15.62 7.54 -9.57
CA ASN A 278 16.64 8.59 -9.66
C ASN A 278 16.16 9.90 -9.01
N ASN A 279 14.89 10.25 -9.20
CA ASN A 279 14.28 11.42 -8.58
C ASN A 279 14.17 11.27 -7.06
N TYR A 280 13.79 10.08 -6.58
CA TYR A 280 13.76 9.75 -5.15
C TYR A 280 15.15 9.82 -4.51
N HIS A 281 16.16 9.23 -5.16
CA HIS A 281 17.55 9.30 -4.70
C HIS A 281 18.05 10.74 -4.61
N LEU A 282 17.81 11.52 -5.65
CA LEU A 282 18.19 12.93 -5.72
C LEU A 282 17.54 13.75 -4.60
N LEU A 283 16.27 13.48 -4.33
CA LEU A 283 15.54 14.15 -3.25
C LEU A 283 16.14 13.80 -1.88
N LEU A 284 16.40 12.52 -1.60
CA LEU A 284 17.07 12.11 -0.37
C LEU A 284 18.49 12.70 -0.24
N GLU A 285 19.26 12.74 -1.32
CA GLU A 285 20.58 13.39 -1.30
C GLU A 285 20.49 14.87 -0.99
N SER A 286 19.48 15.59 -1.51
CA SER A 286 19.27 17.00 -1.17
C SER A 286 18.93 17.25 0.30
N MET A 287 18.47 16.21 1.00
CA MET A 287 18.13 16.18 2.42
C MET A 287 19.20 15.51 3.29
N ASN A 288 20.39 15.22 2.72
CA ASN A 288 21.44 14.42 3.36
C ASN A 288 21.00 13.04 3.85
N GLY A 289 19.95 12.47 3.25
CA GLY A 289 19.29 11.23 3.65
C GLY A 289 20.02 9.95 3.18
N TRP A 290 21.31 9.88 3.35
CA TRP A 290 22.16 8.79 2.86
C TRP A 290 21.87 7.44 3.47
N HIS A 291 21.40 7.42 4.72
CA HIS A 291 21.08 6.18 5.43
C HIS A 291 19.95 5.43 4.73
N GLY A 292 18.90 6.11 4.25
CA GLY A 292 17.80 5.52 3.50
C GLY A 292 18.20 5.03 2.08
N LEU A 293 19.36 5.46 1.57
CA LEU A 293 19.88 5.02 0.26
C LEU A 293 20.77 3.77 0.34
N ARG A 294 21.11 3.28 1.54
CA ARG A 294 21.85 2.04 1.72
C ARG A 294 21.02 0.85 1.24
N PRO A 295 21.60 -0.14 0.52
CA PRO A 295 20.84 -1.29 0.02
C PRO A 295 19.95 -1.99 1.06
N PRO A 296 20.42 -2.25 2.31
CA PRO A 296 19.60 -2.91 3.32
C PRO A 296 18.40 -2.11 3.80
N ASN A 297 18.45 -0.77 3.72
CA ASN A 297 17.39 0.11 4.21
C ASN A 297 16.32 0.43 3.16
N ARG A 298 16.52 0.01 1.90
CA ARG A 298 15.59 0.30 0.81
C ARG A 298 14.34 -0.56 0.91
N LYS A 299 13.19 0.07 0.67
CA LYS A 299 11.91 -0.61 0.56
C LYS A 299 11.24 -0.31 -0.77
N TYR A 300 10.49 -1.27 -1.28
CA TYR A 300 9.91 -1.23 -2.60
C TYR A 300 8.49 -1.76 -2.58
N TYR A 301 7.60 -1.03 -3.22
CA TYR A 301 6.28 -1.52 -3.59
C TYR A 301 6.28 -1.89 -5.07
N TYR A 302 5.71 -3.02 -5.43
CA TYR A 302 5.48 -3.38 -6.82
C TYR A 302 4.09 -2.97 -7.26
N ASN A 303 4.00 -1.93 -8.09
CA ASN A 303 2.75 -1.40 -8.59
C ASN A 303 2.20 -2.29 -9.71
N LEU A 304 1.02 -2.86 -9.51
CA LEU A 304 0.39 -3.83 -10.41
C LEU A 304 0.01 -3.22 -11.76
N PHE A 305 -0.42 -1.95 -11.79
CA PHE A 305 -0.82 -1.26 -13.02
C PHE A 305 0.36 -0.88 -13.91
N THR A 306 1.43 -0.40 -13.31
CA THR A 306 2.63 0.01 -14.06
C THR A 306 3.61 -1.13 -14.27
N GLN A 307 3.44 -2.26 -13.58
CA GLN A 307 4.36 -3.40 -13.53
C GLN A 307 5.78 -2.98 -13.16
N ASN A 308 5.92 -1.94 -12.31
CA ASN A 308 7.19 -1.39 -11.86
C ASN A 308 7.24 -1.24 -10.35
N PHE A 309 8.46 -1.03 -9.84
CA PHE A 309 8.68 -0.71 -8.45
C PHE A 309 8.57 0.79 -8.20
N GLU A 310 7.98 1.13 -7.05
CA GLU A 310 8.01 2.45 -6.45
C GLU A 310 8.78 2.38 -5.12
N PRO A 311 9.64 3.38 -4.80
CA PRO A 311 10.34 3.41 -3.53
C PRO A 311 9.35 3.77 -2.41
N ILE A 312 9.52 3.11 -1.25
CA ILE A 312 8.88 3.49 0.01
C ILE A 312 9.94 4.13 0.89
N TYR A 313 9.66 5.33 1.38
CA TYR A 313 10.59 5.99 2.31
C TYR A 313 10.73 5.19 3.62
N TYR A 314 11.97 5.01 4.04
CA TYR A 314 12.31 4.37 5.30
C TYR A 314 13.68 4.83 5.80
N ASP A 315 13.73 5.28 7.05
CA ASP A 315 14.95 5.50 7.82
C ASP A 315 16.06 6.27 7.09
N GLY A 316 15.73 7.49 6.67
CA GLY A 316 16.66 8.33 5.94
C GLY A 316 17.79 8.90 6.80
N MET A 317 17.61 9.04 8.12
CA MET A 317 18.45 9.82 9.02
C MET A 317 18.73 11.22 8.44
N LEU A 318 17.63 11.89 8.04
CA LEU A 318 17.67 13.16 7.32
C LEU A 318 18.34 14.29 8.16
N GLU A 319 19.03 15.19 7.48
CA GLU A 319 19.64 16.39 8.07
C GLU A 319 19.29 17.61 7.19
N LEU A 320 18.06 18.12 7.39
CA LEU A 320 17.42 19.05 6.47
C LEU A 320 18.06 20.45 6.45
N THR A 321 18.63 20.91 7.57
CA THR A 321 19.26 22.22 7.70
C THR A 321 20.73 22.23 7.27
N LYS A 322 21.31 21.05 6.94
CA LYS A 322 22.72 20.95 6.57
C LYS A 322 22.98 21.16 5.09
N PRO A 323 24.07 21.83 4.72
CA PRO A 323 24.55 21.88 3.33
C PRO A 323 24.75 20.49 2.74
N LEU A 324 24.70 20.38 1.42
CA LEU A 324 24.90 19.12 0.71
C LEU A 324 26.29 18.52 1.01
N GLU A 325 26.34 17.43 1.74
CA GLU A 325 27.61 16.75 2.09
C GLU A 325 28.19 15.97 0.90
N LYS A 326 27.36 15.22 0.21
CA LYS A 326 27.79 14.31 -0.84
C LYS A 326 26.81 14.33 -2.00
N LEU A 327 27.28 14.04 -3.20
CA LEU A 327 26.46 13.85 -4.38
C LEU A 327 26.95 12.61 -5.13
N ASN A 328 26.06 11.67 -5.35
CA ASN A 328 26.32 10.54 -6.23
C ASN A 328 25.91 10.85 -7.68
N ASP A 329 26.68 11.72 -8.31
CA ASP A 329 26.43 12.26 -9.63
C ASP A 329 26.52 11.26 -10.80
N THR A 330 26.93 10.00 -10.52
CA THR A 330 27.19 8.97 -11.55
C THR A 330 25.91 8.52 -12.26
N PHE A 331 24.75 8.65 -11.62
CA PHE A 331 23.47 8.14 -12.14
C PHE A 331 22.53 9.24 -12.65
N TYR A 332 22.86 10.50 -12.47
CA TYR A 332 22.01 11.59 -12.89
C TYR A 332 22.32 12.02 -14.33
N SER A 333 21.27 12.25 -15.08
CA SER A 333 21.30 12.72 -16.45
C SER A 333 20.51 14.02 -16.60
N LYS A 334 20.54 14.64 -17.76
CA LYS A 334 19.72 15.82 -18.05
C LYS A 334 18.22 15.61 -17.88
N LEU A 335 17.74 14.34 -17.84
CA LEU A 335 16.33 14.00 -17.57
C LEU A 335 15.89 14.43 -16.17
N GLN A 336 16.79 14.43 -15.18
CA GLN A 336 16.46 14.84 -13.82
C GLN A 336 16.35 16.36 -13.66
N ILE A 337 16.86 17.16 -14.58
CA ILE A 337 16.78 18.63 -14.51
C ILE A 337 15.33 19.11 -14.50
N SER A 338 14.48 18.52 -15.31
CA SER A 338 13.05 18.87 -15.33
C SER A 338 12.37 18.56 -13.99
N SER A 339 12.70 17.44 -13.36
CA SER A 339 12.19 17.07 -12.04
C SER A 339 12.68 18.01 -10.96
N ILE A 340 13.98 18.39 -10.99
CA ILE A 340 14.53 19.37 -10.04
C ILE A 340 13.84 20.71 -10.20
N ASN A 341 13.64 21.20 -11.43
CA ASN A 341 12.93 22.45 -11.67
C ASN A 341 11.52 22.42 -11.12
N ASN A 342 10.81 21.30 -11.29
CA ASN A 342 9.48 21.12 -10.72
C ASN A 342 9.51 21.13 -9.17
N TYR A 343 10.47 20.45 -8.55
CA TYR A 343 10.64 20.47 -7.08
C TYR A 343 10.93 21.87 -6.57
N LEU A 344 11.80 22.62 -7.24
CA LEU A 344 12.09 24.00 -6.88
C LEU A 344 10.85 24.91 -7.01
N LEU A 345 10.04 24.74 -8.05
CA LEU A 345 8.79 25.47 -8.22
C LEU A 345 7.81 25.17 -7.07
N ILE A 346 7.65 23.90 -6.70
CA ILE A 346 6.77 23.48 -5.62
C ILE A 346 7.28 24.03 -4.26
N LEU A 347 8.55 23.80 -3.93
CA LEU A 347 9.15 24.19 -2.64
C LEU A 347 9.23 25.71 -2.45
N ASN A 348 9.29 26.50 -3.51
CA ASN A 348 9.28 27.96 -3.48
C ASN A 348 7.87 28.57 -3.50
N ASN A 349 6.80 27.74 -3.71
CA ASN A 349 5.44 28.24 -3.72
C ASN A 349 4.96 28.52 -2.29
N GLN A 350 4.53 29.77 -2.01
CA GLN A 350 4.10 30.20 -0.69
C GLN A 350 2.87 29.45 -0.17
N ASN A 351 1.88 29.17 -1.03
CA ASN A 351 0.70 28.41 -0.65
C ASN A 351 1.06 26.96 -0.27
N PHE A 352 2.02 26.37 -1.00
CA PHE A 352 2.54 25.05 -0.66
C PHE A 352 3.28 25.07 0.69
N ARG A 353 4.16 26.04 0.93
CA ARG A 353 4.88 26.18 2.21
C ARG A 353 3.90 26.37 3.38
N HIS A 354 2.86 27.17 3.21
CA HIS A 354 1.83 27.38 4.24
C HIS A 354 1.07 26.08 4.54
N LYS A 355 0.61 25.36 3.49
CA LYS A 355 -0.04 24.05 3.65
C LYS A 355 0.88 23.06 4.36
N LEU A 356 2.14 22.99 3.93
CA LEU A 356 3.15 22.07 4.50
C LEU A 356 3.43 22.41 5.98
N TYR A 357 3.51 23.70 6.32
CA TYR A 357 3.69 24.16 7.69
C TYR A 357 2.53 23.75 8.60
N ASN A 358 1.29 23.91 8.15
CA ASN A 358 0.12 23.47 8.89
C ASN A 358 0.12 21.94 9.11
N ASN A 359 0.52 21.17 8.10
CA ASN A 359 0.69 19.73 8.23
C ASN A 359 1.82 19.36 9.19
N TYR A 360 2.97 20.05 9.14
CA TYR A 360 4.07 19.86 10.08
C TYR A 360 3.62 20.16 11.50
N LYS A 361 3.00 21.33 11.71
CA LYS A 361 2.47 21.75 13.01
C LYS A 361 1.43 20.77 13.58
N SER A 362 0.72 20.02 12.74
CA SER A 362 -0.22 18.99 13.21
C SER A 362 0.45 17.68 13.65
N LYS A 363 1.74 17.50 13.38
CA LYS A 363 2.46 16.24 13.63
C LYS A 363 3.55 16.34 14.67
N VAL A 364 3.78 17.52 15.24
CA VAL A 364 4.75 17.77 16.31
C VAL A 364 4.05 18.40 17.50
N ILE A 365 4.53 18.12 18.71
CA ILE A 365 3.96 18.68 19.94
C ILE A 365 4.28 20.18 20.01
N GLN A 366 5.52 20.55 19.67
CA GLN A 366 5.95 21.94 19.62
C GLN A 366 6.65 22.21 18.29
N ALA A 367 6.00 23.01 17.43
CA ALA A 367 6.59 23.38 16.15
C ALA A 367 7.73 24.40 16.34
N ASP A 368 8.79 24.22 15.56
CA ASP A 368 9.91 25.14 15.45
C ASP A 368 9.87 25.82 14.08
N ASP A 369 9.50 27.11 14.08
CA ASP A 369 9.31 27.91 12.88
C ASP A 369 10.64 28.18 12.16
N ASN A 370 11.71 28.38 12.92
CA ASN A 370 13.04 28.62 12.37
C ASN A 370 13.55 27.34 11.68
N PHE A 371 13.48 26.20 12.37
CA PHE A 371 13.84 24.90 11.79
C PHE A 371 13.08 24.62 10.49
N PHE A 372 11.76 24.88 10.47
CA PHE A 372 10.94 24.68 9.27
C PHE A 372 11.45 25.53 8.09
N SER A 373 11.65 26.84 8.31
CA SER A 373 12.07 27.77 7.26
C SER A 373 13.47 27.46 6.75
N GLU A 374 14.44 27.28 7.67
CA GLU A 374 15.82 26.93 7.34
C GLU A 374 15.92 25.61 6.57
N SER A 375 15.11 24.61 6.96
CA SER A 375 15.09 23.31 6.26
C SER A 375 14.66 23.45 4.80
N LEU A 376 13.58 24.17 4.52
CA LEU A 376 13.10 24.34 3.14
C LEU A 376 14.09 25.13 2.28
N ASP A 377 14.67 26.17 2.85
CA ASP A 377 15.66 27.00 2.14
C ASP A 377 16.95 26.22 1.86
N GLN A 378 17.40 25.41 2.83
CA GLN A 378 18.58 24.57 2.64
C GLN A 378 18.37 23.45 1.62
N ILE A 379 17.20 22.77 1.65
CA ILE A 379 16.85 21.75 0.63
C ILE A 379 16.81 22.39 -0.75
N THR A 380 16.23 23.58 -0.88
CA THR A 380 16.18 24.34 -2.13
C THR A 380 17.58 24.66 -2.64
N ASN A 381 18.46 25.16 -1.79
CA ASN A 381 19.87 25.40 -2.11
C ASN A 381 20.60 24.14 -2.54
N ASN A 382 20.40 23.02 -1.82
CA ASN A 382 21.00 21.74 -2.16
C ASN A 382 20.54 21.24 -3.54
N LEU A 383 19.25 21.37 -3.86
CA LEU A 383 18.70 21.04 -5.18
C LEU A 383 19.31 21.89 -6.31
N GLU A 384 19.53 23.19 -6.07
CA GLU A 384 20.19 24.08 -7.03
C GLU A 384 21.65 23.67 -7.28
N ILE A 385 22.40 23.36 -6.23
CA ILE A 385 23.76 22.84 -6.34
C ILE A 385 23.77 21.55 -7.18
N ILE A 386 22.85 20.62 -6.91
CA ILE A 386 22.72 19.38 -7.67
C ILE A 386 22.39 19.66 -9.14
N ARG A 387 21.42 20.55 -9.41
CA ARG A 387 21.04 20.97 -10.78
C ARG A 387 22.22 21.47 -11.57
N ASN A 388 23.02 22.37 -10.98
CA ASN A 388 24.18 22.97 -11.63
C ASN A 388 25.28 21.93 -11.91
N LYS A 389 25.50 20.98 -10.99
CA LYS A 389 26.44 19.87 -11.21
C LYS A 389 26.01 18.92 -12.35
N ILE A 390 24.70 18.68 -12.49
CA ILE A 390 24.16 17.80 -13.56
C ILE A 390 24.21 18.44 -14.94
N LYS A 391 23.96 19.76 -15.06
CA LYS A 391 23.97 20.49 -16.35
C LYS A 391 25.27 20.30 -17.10
N ASN A 392 26.38 20.21 -16.44
CA ASN A 392 27.74 20.20 -17.01
C ASN A 392 28.30 18.80 -17.28
N LYS A 393 27.46 17.73 -17.23
CA LYS A 393 27.93 16.35 -17.37
C LYS A 393 27.51 15.67 -18.68
N PRO A 394 28.41 14.85 -19.28
CA PRO A 394 28.02 13.98 -20.39
C PRO A 394 27.22 12.76 -19.89
N THR A 395 26.23 12.35 -20.67
CA THR A 395 25.42 11.16 -20.41
C THR A 395 26.27 9.90 -20.62
N LYS A 396 26.62 9.19 -19.56
CA LYS A 396 27.32 7.90 -19.65
C LYS A 396 26.31 6.75 -19.64
N LEU A 397 26.35 5.93 -20.70
CA LEU A 397 25.64 4.65 -20.74
C LEU A 397 26.39 3.61 -19.90
N ILE A 398 25.66 2.92 -19.02
CA ILE A 398 26.21 1.85 -18.17
C ILE A 398 26.20 0.56 -18.98
N LYS A 399 27.37 -0.08 -19.13
CA LYS A 399 27.47 -1.40 -19.78
C LYS A 399 26.93 -2.50 -18.87
N LYS A 400 26.10 -3.40 -19.41
CA LYS A 400 25.65 -4.63 -18.75
C LYS A 400 26.81 -5.63 -18.66
N ASN A 401 27.06 -6.14 -17.47
CA ASN A 401 28.01 -7.23 -17.22
C ASN A 401 27.25 -8.46 -16.68
N ASN A 402 27.89 -9.65 -16.72
CA ASN A 402 27.32 -10.87 -16.12
C ASN A 402 27.44 -10.83 -14.59
N ASN A 403 26.41 -10.26 -13.96
CA ASN A 403 26.42 -9.87 -12.56
C ASN A 403 26.22 -11.06 -11.62
N ARG A 404 25.59 -12.14 -12.11
CA ARG A 404 25.35 -13.36 -11.33
C ARG A 404 26.67 -14.07 -11.00
N GLU A 405 27.59 -14.19 -11.93
CA GLU A 405 28.92 -14.80 -11.70
C GLU A 405 29.76 -14.00 -10.70
N ILE A 406 29.73 -12.66 -10.81
CA ILE A 406 30.44 -11.77 -9.87
C ILE A 406 29.87 -11.93 -8.45
N TYR A 407 28.56 -12.02 -8.30
CA TYR A 407 27.90 -12.26 -7.02
C TYR A 407 28.38 -13.57 -6.39
N PHE A 408 28.38 -14.68 -7.14
CA PHE A 408 28.85 -15.95 -6.63
C PHE A 408 30.33 -15.96 -6.30
N LYS A 409 31.16 -15.29 -7.11
CA LYS A 409 32.60 -15.15 -6.83
C LYS A 409 32.85 -14.43 -5.50
N ASN A 410 32.08 -13.38 -5.21
CA ASN A 410 32.17 -12.65 -3.94
C ASN A 410 31.78 -13.53 -2.74
N HIS A 411 30.68 -14.30 -2.85
CA HIS A 411 30.28 -15.25 -1.80
C HIS A 411 31.38 -16.29 -1.51
N LYS A 412 31.97 -16.87 -2.54
CA LYS A 412 33.09 -17.84 -2.40
C LYS A 412 34.31 -17.18 -1.78
N LYS A 413 34.65 -15.94 -2.18
CA LYS A 413 35.79 -15.18 -1.61
C LYS A 413 35.64 -14.99 -0.10
N HIS A 414 34.43 -14.70 0.37
CA HIS A 414 34.14 -14.46 1.79
C HIS A 414 33.70 -15.72 2.55
N LYS A 415 33.74 -16.90 1.90
CA LYS A 415 33.30 -18.19 2.48
C LYS A 415 31.87 -18.13 3.05
N LEU A 416 30.98 -17.36 2.42
CA LEU A 416 29.58 -17.22 2.82
C LEU A 416 28.80 -18.43 2.33
N ASP A 417 28.44 -19.34 3.23
CA ASP A 417 27.61 -20.50 2.86
C ASP A 417 26.14 -20.04 2.81
N GLN A 418 25.63 -19.98 1.59
CA GLN A 418 24.25 -19.63 1.30
C GLN A 418 23.62 -20.62 0.34
N LEU A 419 22.34 -20.87 0.53
CA LEU A 419 21.52 -21.65 -0.38
C LEU A 419 20.87 -20.73 -1.41
N ILE A 420 20.67 -21.19 -2.63
CA ILE A 420 19.98 -20.47 -3.69
C ILE A 420 18.80 -21.29 -4.16
N ILE A 421 17.62 -20.71 -4.19
CA ILE A 421 16.49 -21.29 -4.92
C ILE A 421 16.67 -20.92 -6.39
N GLU A 422 17.12 -21.90 -7.21
CA GLU A 422 17.46 -21.72 -8.62
C GLU A 422 16.33 -22.04 -9.57
N ASN A 423 15.45 -22.97 -9.19
CA ASN A 423 14.26 -23.32 -9.94
C ASN A 423 13.07 -23.44 -9.00
N ILE A 424 11.93 -23.05 -9.49
CA ILE A 424 10.65 -23.12 -8.79
C ILE A 424 9.55 -23.44 -9.79
N SER A 425 8.72 -24.43 -9.48
CA SER A 425 7.53 -24.75 -10.24
C SER A 425 6.41 -25.14 -9.31
N LYS A 426 5.20 -24.70 -9.62
CA LYS A 426 3.99 -25.10 -8.90
C LYS A 426 3.53 -26.45 -9.42
N GLN A 427 3.16 -27.38 -8.55
CA GLN A 427 2.59 -28.65 -8.94
C GLN A 427 1.09 -28.46 -9.22
N ASN A 428 0.59 -29.10 -10.30
CA ASN A 428 -0.77 -28.95 -10.76
C ASN A 428 -1.79 -29.11 -9.63
N ASN A 429 -2.68 -28.12 -9.49
CA ASN A 429 -3.82 -28.04 -8.55
C ASN A 429 -3.55 -28.24 -7.06
N ASN A 430 -2.31 -28.40 -6.63
CA ASN A 430 -1.94 -28.50 -5.23
C ASN A 430 -1.25 -27.20 -4.77
N ASP A 431 -1.45 -26.83 -3.51
CA ASP A 431 -0.76 -25.70 -2.86
C ASP A 431 0.70 -26.05 -2.52
N VAL A 432 1.39 -26.74 -3.45
CA VAL A 432 2.75 -27.27 -3.31
C VAL A 432 3.64 -26.75 -4.42
N TYR A 433 4.82 -26.29 -4.05
CA TYR A 433 5.90 -25.88 -4.92
C TYR A 433 7.04 -26.90 -4.88
N LYS A 434 7.50 -27.30 -6.04
CA LYS A 434 8.80 -28.01 -6.20
C LYS A 434 9.88 -26.97 -6.37
N ILE A 435 10.87 -26.96 -5.48
CA ILE A 435 12.01 -26.05 -5.51
C ILE A 435 13.30 -26.84 -5.67
N GLU A 436 14.23 -26.30 -6.47
CA GLU A 436 15.60 -26.77 -6.58
C GLU A 436 16.50 -25.75 -5.85
N ILE A 437 17.25 -26.24 -4.89
CA ILE A 437 18.11 -25.45 -4.03
C ILE A 437 19.55 -25.86 -4.26
N ARG A 438 20.45 -24.90 -4.47
CA ARG A 438 21.89 -25.15 -4.61
C ARG A 438 22.70 -24.40 -3.55
N SER A 439 23.66 -25.08 -2.92
CA SER A 439 24.65 -24.41 -2.07
C SER A 439 25.71 -23.69 -2.92
N ILE A 440 26.02 -22.44 -2.56
CA ILE A 440 27.03 -21.64 -3.29
C ILE A 440 28.44 -22.19 -3.12
N LEU A 441 28.79 -22.71 -1.94
CA LEU A 441 30.15 -23.15 -1.64
C LEU A 441 30.47 -24.52 -2.24
N ASN A 442 29.62 -25.52 -2.04
CA ASN A 442 29.88 -26.91 -2.41
C ASN A 442 29.14 -27.39 -3.66
N ASN A 443 28.29 -26.53 -4.26
CA ASN A 443 27.48 -26.83 -5.44
C ASN A 443 26.46 -27.99 -5.26
N LYS A 444 26.22 -28.47 -4.04
CA LYS A 444 25.23 -29.52 -3.77
C LYS A 444 23.83 -29.03 -4.13
N ILE A 445 23.10 -29.85 -4.89
CA ILE A 445 21.73 -29.60 -5.30
C ILE A 445 20.78 -30.45 -4.44
N ILE A 446 19.72 -29.83 -3.96
CA ILE A 446 18.65 -30.45 -3.16
C ILE A 446 17.31 -30.07 -3.80
N ASN A 447 16.46 -31.08 -4.04
CA ASN A 447 15.08 -30.86 -4.44
C ASN A 447 14.15 -31.00 -3.23
N LYS A 448 13.23 -30.06 -3.05
CA LYS A 448 12.26 -30.06 -1.95
C LYS A 448 10.86 -29.74 -2.50
N ASN A 449 9.85 -30.39 -1.91
CA ASN A 449 8.46 -29.98 -2.08
C ASN A 449 8.04 -29.20 -0.82
N ILE A 450 7.49 -28.01 -1.00
CA ILE A 450 7.08 -27.11 0.10
C ILE A 450 5.70 -26.54 -0.19
N ILE A 451 4.91 -26.32 0.83
CA ILE A 451 3.61 -25.66 0.69
C ILE A 451 3.78 -24.14 0.56
N SER A 452 2.79 -23.47 -0.01
CA SER A 452 2.86 -22.02 -0.28
C SER A 452 3.15 -21.19 0.97
N SER A 453 2.54 -21.50 2.10
CA SER A 453 2.79 -20.78 3.37
C SER A 453 4.23 -20.93 3.87
N GLU A 454 4.85 -22.12 3.69
CA GLU A 454 6.26 -22.32 3.97
C GLU A 454 7.15 -21.52 3.02
N LEU A 455 6.79 -21.49 1.72
CA LEU A 455 7.49 -20.68 0.74
C LEU A 455 7.41 -19.18 1.10
N GLY A 456 6.23 -18.68 1.45
CA GLY A 456 6.04 -17.30 1.91
C GLY A 456 6.95 -16.93 3.09
N ASN A 457 7.04 -17.83 4.06
CA ASN A 457 7.94 -17.67 5.20
C ASN A 457 9.42 -17.65 4.79
N ILE A 458 9.83 -18.55 3.87
CA ILE A 458 11.18 -18.59 3.32
C ILE A 458 11.54 -17.27 2.62
N LEU A 459 10.63 -16.75 1.77
CA LEU A 459 10.86 -15.50 1.04
C LEU A 459 10.92 -14.27 1.97
N SER A 460 10.22 -14.31 3.11
CA SER A 460 10.19 -13.22 4.09
C SER A 460 11.36 -13.23 5.05
N ASN A 461 11.92 -14.39 5.36
CA ASN A 461 13.04 -14.54 6.29
C ASN A 461 14.35 -14.88 5.60
N ASN A 462 14.33 -15.29 4.33
CA ASN A 462 15.48 -15.79 3.58
C ASN A 462 16.23 -16.94 4.31
N VAL A 463 15.48 -17.91 4.86
CA VAL A 463 16.03 -19.04 5.64
C VAL A 463 15.29 -20.34 5.29
N ILE A 464 16.04 -21.42 5.03
CA ILE A 464 15.56 -22.81 4.95
C ILE A 464 16.42 -23.64 5.91
N ASP A 465 15.79 -24.45 6.77
CA ASP A 465 16.47 -25.35 7.71
C ASP A 465 17.64 -24.68 8.49
N ASN A 466 17.39 -23.46 8.99
CA ASN A 466 18.37 -22.60 9.67
C ASN A 466 19.55 -22.12 8.79
N GLN A 467 19.55 -22.42 7.49
CA GLN A 467 20.55 -21.92 6.55
C GLN A 467 20.03 -20.72 5.77
N ARG A 468 20.92 -19.78 5.54
CA ARG A 468 20.62 -18.58 4.75
C ARG A 468 20.28 -18.97 3.32
N THR A 469 19.13 -18.46 2.83
CA THR A 469 18.60 -18.81 1.50
C THR A 469 18.33 -17.56 0.69
N ILE A 470 18.55 -17.60 -0.60
CA ILE A 470 18.30 -16.50 -1.53
C ILE A 470 17.39 -16.99 -2.64
N PHE A 471 16.35 -16.21 -2.94
CA PHE A 471 15.50 -16.46 -4.09
C PHE A 471 16.13 -15.86 -5.35
N LEU A 472 16.67 -16.69 -6.24
CA LEU A 472 17.33 -16.26 -7.46
C LEU A 472 17.13 -17.28 -8.60
N PRO A 473 15.91 -17.40 -9.12
CA PRO A 473 15.60 -18.34 -10.19
C PRO A 473 16.43 -18.08 -11.45
N LYS A 474 16.82 -19.15 -12.17
CA LYS A 474 17.56 -19.09 -13.45
C LYS A 474 16.61 -18.73 -14.59
N ASN A 475 15.46 -19.40 -14.63
CA ASN A 475 14.47 -19.20 -15.67
C ASN A 475 13.54 -18.04 -15.30
N GLU A 476 13.12 -17.27 -16.30
CA GLU A 476 12.17 -16.18 -16.11
C GLU A 476 10.80 -16.75 -15.72
N ILE A 477 10.23 -16.19 -14.64
CA ILE A 477 8.86 -16.49 -14.22
C ILE A 477 7.92 -15.65 -15.09
N SER A 478 7.34 -16.27 -16.10
CA SER A 478 6.46 -15.61 -17.07
C SER A 478 5.04 -16.18 -17.02
N SER A 479 4.06 -15.39 -17.39
CA SER A 479 2.68 -15.85 -17.63
C SER A 479 2.59 -16.57 -18.97
N GLU A 480 1.62 -17.46 -19.11
CA GLU A 480 1.36 -18.17 -20.37
C GLU A 480 0.94 -17.19 -21.48
N LYS A 481 0.12 -16.17 -21.14
CA LYS A 481 -0.32 -15.15 -22.10
C LYS A 481 0.68 -14.01 -22.20
N LYS A 482 0.98 -13.64 -23.44
CA LYS A 482 1.81 -12.48 -23.76
C LYS A 482 1.01 -11.20 -23.64
N ILE A 483 1.64 -10.18 -23.05
CA ILE A 483 1.07 -8.84 -22.95
C ILE A 483 1.71 -7.95 -24.00
N ILE A 484 0.85 -7.29 -24.76
CA ILE A 484 1.25 -6.31 -25.78
C ILE A 484 1.13 -4.92 -25.18
N LYS A 485 2.17 -4.10 -25.41
CA LYS A 485 2.19 -2.69 -25.06
C LYS A 485 2.17 -1.87 -26.35
N LYS A 486 1.26 -0.88 -26.42
CA LYS A 486 1.22 0.13 -27.49
C LYS A 486 1.13 1.53 -26.89
N ASN A 487 1.69 2.52 -27.58
CA ASN A 487 1.42 3.92 -27.30
C ASN A 487 0.02 4.26 -27.84
N PHE A 488 -0.74 5.02 -27.09
CA PHE A 488 -2.06 5.51 -27.46
C PHE A 488 -2.20 6.96 -26.99
N LEU A 489 -2.47 7.88 -27.89
CA LEU A 489 -2.49 9.32 -27.62
C LEU A 489 -1.21 9.77 -26.86
N ASN A 490 -1.38 10.40 -25.71
CA ASN A 490 -0.28 10.86 -24.84
C ASN A 490 0.15 9.83 -23.78
N GLY A 491 -0.42 8.63 -23.78
CA GLY A 491 -0.17 7.57 -22.79
C GLY A 491 0.08 6.20 -23.38
N GLU A 492 -0.30 5.18 -22.66
CA GLU A 492 0.03 3.79 -22.97
C GLU A 492 -1.19 2.88 -22.83
N MET A 493 -1.22 1.85 -23.64
CA MET A 493 -2.23 0.81 -23.68
C MET A 493 -1.55 -0.55 -23.51
N TYR A 494 -2.05 -1.40 -22.62
CA TYR A 494 -1.57 -2.76 -22.37
C TYR A 494 -2.72 -3.74 -22.52
N PHE A 495 -2.54 -4.84 -23.22
CA PHE A 495 -3.60 -5.82 -23.45
C PHE A 495 -3.04 -7.22 -23.71
N THR A 496 -3.89 -8.25 -23.52
CA THR A 496 -3.58 -9.63 -23.86
C THR A 496 -3.55 -9.82 -25.37
N GLU A 497 -2.67 -10.70 -25.89
CA GLU A 497 -2.41 -10.88 -27.32
C GLU A 497 -3.64 -11.29 -28.13
N ASN A 498 -4.62 -11.95 -27.51
CA ASN A 498 -5.83 -12.46 -28.18
C ASN A 498 -7.01 -11.46 -28.17
N LEU A 499 -6.88 -10.34 -27.46
CA LEU A 499 -7.92 -9.32 -27.38
C LEU A 499 -8.10 -8.63 -28.75
N LEU A 500 -9.31 -8.58 -29.22
CA LEU A 500 -9.64 -7.89 -30.46
C LEU A 500 -10.13 -6.48 -30.18
N PHE A 501 -9.64 -5.49 -30.91
CA PHE A 501 -10.16 -4.11 -30.80
C PHE A 501 -9.94 -3.30 -32.06
N GLN A 502 -10.80 -2.30 -32.26
CA GLN A 502 -10.71 -1.32 -33.33
C GLN A 502 -10.73 0.08 -32.72
N ILE A 503 -9.88 0.98 -33.26
CA ILE A 503 -9.81 2.37 -32.86
C ILE A 503 -10.15 3.26 -34.05
N ASN A 504 -11.19 4.09 -33.89
CA ASN A 504 -11.55 5.15 -34.82
C ASN A 504 -11.26 6.51 -34.14
N GLU A 505 -10.11 7.11 -34.47
CA GLU A 505 -9.67 8.39 -33.88
C GLU A 505 -10.57 9.55 -34.30
N ASN A 506 -11.14 9.54 -35.53
CA ASN A 506 -12.02 10.59 -36.02
C ASN A 506 -13.33 10.66 -35.26
N GLU A 507 -13.91 9.50 -34.92
CA GLU A 507 -15.12 9.39 -34.11
C GLU A 507 -14.83 9.32 -32.62
N LYS A 508 -13.57 9.33 -32.22
CA LYS A 508 -13.11 9.10 -30.83
C LYS A 508 -13.77 7.84 -30.23
N LYS A 509 -13.72 6.73 -30.96
CA LYS A 509 -14.38 5.47 -30.58
C LYS A 509 -13.41 4.31 -30.51
N ILE A 510 -13.55 3.48 -29.48
CA ILE A 510 -12.83 2.21 -29.33
C ILE A 510 -13.86 1.11 -29.15
N GLU A 511 -13.81 0.11 -30.00
CA GLU A 511 -14.60 -1.11 -29.89
C GLU A 511 -13.70 -2.26 -29.51
N ILE A 512 -14.06 -2.98 -28.42
CA ILE A 512 -13.23 -4.01 -27.82
C ILE A 512 -14.07 -5.28 -27.71
N GLN A 513 -13.51 -6.40 -28.17
CA GLN A 513 -14.12 -7.72 -28.09
C GLN A 513 -13.21 -8.66 -27.31
N GLN A 514 -13.71 -9.21 -26.21
CA GLN A 514 -13.03 -10.24 -25.43
C GLN A 514 -13.12 -11.59 -26.17
N SER A 515 -11.99 -12.19 -26.50
CA SER A 515 -11.93 -13.51 -27.16
C SER A 515 -11.93 -14.65 -26.16
N GLU A 516 -11.20 -14.48 -25.06
CA GLU A 516 -11.08 -15.43 -23.95
C GLU A 516 -11.48 -14.76 -22.62
N ALA A 517 -11.95 -15.55 -21.66
CA ALA A 517 -12.49 -15.04 -20.41
C ALA A 517 -11.49 -14.21 -19.59
N ASP A 518 -10.21 -14.49 -19.72
CA ASP A 518 -9.11 -13.80 -19.02
C ASP A 518 -8.43 -12.72 -19.87
N ASP A 519 -9.01 -12.35 -21.03
CA ASP A 519 -8.54 -11.20 -21.80
C ASP A 519 -8.94 -9.89 -21.14
N TRP A 520 -7.99 -8.94 -21.12
CA TRP A 520 -8.16 -7.64 -20.51
C TRP A 520 -7.37 -6.55 -21.25
N ILE A 521 -7.77 -5.31 -21.00
CA ILE A 521 -7.08 -4.13 -21.50
C ILE A 521 -6.93 -3.08 -20.39
N LEU A 522 -5.79 -2.38 -20.38
CA LEU A 522 -5.47 -1.27 -19.49
C LEU A 522 -5.07 -0.04 -20.30
N PHE A 523 -5.76 1.05 -20.07
CA PHE A 523 -5.39 2.39 -20.54
C PHE A 523 -4.71 3.15 -19.39
N SER A 524 -3.52 3.69 -19.64
CA SER A 524 -2.69 4.29 -18.57
C SER A 524 -2.09 5.64 -18.98
N ASN A 525 -2.12 6.60 -18.03
CA ASN A 525 -1.52 7.95 -18.18
C ASN A 525 -2.06 8.73 -19.37
N LEU A 526 -3.37 8.78 -19.55
CA LEU A 526 -4.06 9.39 -20.68
C LEU A 526 -4.85 10.63 -20.30
N ASN A 527 -5.00 11.53 -21.27
CA ASN A 527 -6.04 12.54 -21.27
C ASN A 527 -7.06 12.16 -22.35
N LEU A 528 -8.28 11.87 -21.93
CA LEU A 528 -9.36 11.43 -22.82
C LEU A 528 -10.46 12.47 -22.87
N GLU A 529 -10.78 12.95 -24.05
CA GLU A 529 -11.83 13.93 -24.29
C GLU A 529 -12.86 13.40 -25.26
N GLU A 530 -14.09 13.16 -24.76
CA GLU A 530 -15.25 12.70 -25.51
C GLU A 530 -15.09 11.30 -26.17
N TRP A 531 -14.15 10.49 -25.72
CA TRP A 531 -13.98 9.13 -26.21
C TRP A 531 -15.13 8.23 -25.79
N LYS A 532 -15.54 7.35 -26.71
CA LYS A 532 -16.57 6.33 -26.50
C LYS A 532 -15.90 4.96 -26.48
N PHE A 533 -16.09 4.22 -25.41
CA PHE A 533 -15.59 2.86 -25.24
C PHE A 533 -16.76 1.88 -25.32
N SER A 534 -16.70 0.95 -26.27
CA SER A 534 -17.64 -0.16 -26.39
C SER A 534 -16.88 -1.44 -26.10
N PHE A 535 -17.27 -2.17 -25.06
CA PHE A 535 -16.66 -3.44 -24.67
C PHE A 535 -17.70 -4.55 -24.69
N ASN A 536 -17.40 -5.63 -25.42
CA ASN A 536 -18.23 -6.81 -25.47
C ASN A 536 -17.44 -8.00 -24.93
N GLY A 537 -17.82 -8.46 -23.73
CA GLY A 537 -17.22 -9.60 -23.07
C GLY A 537 -17.77 -10.93 -23.57
N LYS A 538 -17.10 -12.01 -23.22
CA LYS A 538 -17.52 -13.36 -23.57
C LYS A 538 -18.68 -13.81 -22.67
N SER A 539 -19.82 -14.13 -23.23
CA SER A 539 -21.07 -14.47 -22.51
C SER A 539 -21.16 -15.92 -22.01
N THR A 540 -20.41 -16.84 -22.60
CA THR A 540 -20.51 -18.28 -22.31
C THR A 540 -19.44 -18.76 -21.35
N LEU A 541 -19.87 -19.45 -20.27
CA LEU A 541 -19.00 -20.20 -19.36
C LEU A 541 -18.67 -21.56 -19.99
N SER A 542 -17.41 -21.94 -20.05
CA SER A 542 -17.05 -23.36 -20.03
C SER A 542 -17.01 -23.78 -18.55
N ASP A 543 -17.63 -24.90 -18.20
CA ASP A 543 -17.79 -25.41 -16.82
C ASP A 543 -16.49 -25.67 -16.07
N ASN A 544 -15.33 -25.53 -16.72
CA ASN A 544 -14.00 -25.83 -16.19
C ASN A 544 -13.10 -24.61 -15.94
N GLU A 545 -13.57 -23.37 -16.12
CA GLU A 545 -12.75 -22.19 -15.91
C GLU A 545 -12.75 -21.78 -14.43
N ILE A 546 -11.56 -21.85 -13.80
CA ILE A 546 -11.36 -21.38 -12.43
C ILE A 546 -11.43 -19.85 -12.42
N TYR A 547 -12.35 -19.31 -11.63
CA TYR A 547 -12.45 -17.88 -11.39
C TYR A 547 -11.37 -17.42 -10.41
N ASN A 548 -10.52 -16.48 -10.82
CA ASN A 548 -9.60 -15.77 -9.95
C ASN A 548 -10.03 -14.31 -9.85
N ARG A 549 -10.02 -13.74 -8.65
CA ARG A 549 -10.38 -12.34 -8.42
C ARG A 549 -9.52 -11.36 -9.22
N MET A 550 -8.26 -11.70 -9.44
CA MET A 550 -7.37 -10.94 -10.32
C MET A 550 -6.60 -11.88 -11.24
N ASN A 551 -6.16 -11.37 -12.37
CA ASN A 551 -5.30 -12.10 -13.29
C ASN A 551 -3.81 -12.08 -12.87
N ASN A 552 -2.96 -12.82 -13.59
CA ASN A 552 -1.52 -12.91 -13.33
C ASN A 552 -0.74 -11.58 -13.49
N GLN A 553 -1.38 -10.50 -13.89
CA GLN A 553 -0.83 -9.14 -13.94
C GLN A 553 -1.37 -8.25 -12.82
N GLY A 554 -2.33 -8.75 -12.03
CA GLY A 554 -2.94 -8.02 -10.93
C GLY A 554 -4.11 -7.11 -11.33
N MET A 555 -4.68 -7.32 -12.54
CA MET A 555 -5.88 -6.61 -12.97
C MET A 555 -7.13 -7.35 -12.51
N THR A 556 -8.08 -6.61 -11.95
CA THR A 556 -9.40 -7.09 -11.58
C THR A 556 -10.43 -6.82 -12.68
N GLY A 557 -10.23 -5.74 -13.45
CA GLY A 557 -11.13 -5.34 -14.52
C GLY A 557 -10.85 -5.99 -15.86
N CYS A 558 -11.90 -6.23 -16.64
CA CYS A 558 -11.76 -6.51 -18.06
C CYS A 558 -11.31 -5.27 -18.83
N LEU A 559 -11.94 -4.12 -18.55
CA LEU A 559 -11.58 -2.81 -19.04
C LEU A 559 -11.04 -1.97 -17.87
N ASN A 560 -9.76 -1.59 -17.92
CA ASN A 560 -9.09 -0.92 -16.83
C ASN A 560 -8.57 0.46 -17.26
N PHE A 561 -8.67 1.44 -16.34
CA PHE A 561 -8.10 2.77 -16.50
C PHE A 561 -7.25 3.12 -15.27
N TYR A 562 -6.02 3.56 -15.50
CA TYR A 562 -5.11 3.96 -14.45
C TYR A 562 -4.46 5.31 -14.72
N ASN A 563 -4.61 6.26 -13.79
CA ASN A 563 -4.08 7.63 -13.93
C ASN A 563 -4.54 8.32 -15.21
N VAL A 564 -5.87 8.35 -15.42
CA VAL A 564 -6.51 8.92 -16.60
C VAL A 564 -7.29 10.17 -16.24
N LYS A 565 -7.15 11.22 -17.07
CA LYS A 565 -8.02 12.39 -17.02
C LYS A 565 -9.16 12.21 -18.00
N PHE A 566 -10.39 12.16 -17.48
CA PHE A 566 -11.60 12.07 -18.28
C PHE A 566 -12.20 13.46 -18.55
N ASN A 567 -12.76 13.65 -19.76
CA ASN A 567 -13.58 14.79 -20.12
C ASN A 567 -14.74 14.34 -21.01
N ASN A 568 -15.94 14.18 -20.42
CA ASN A 568 -17.19 13.79 -21.09
C ASN A 568 -17.13 12.43 -21.84
N ASN A 569 -16.40 11.46 -21.30
CA ASN A 569 -16.28 10.13 -21.89
C ASN A 569 -17.55 9.30 -21.70
N LYS A 570 -17.75 8.27 -22.56
CA LYS A 570 -18.89 7.35 -22.51
C LYS A 570 -18.40 5.90 -22.56
N PHE A 571 -19.08 5.05 -21.77
CA PHE A 571 -18.80 3.62 -21.69
C PHE A 571 -20.07 2.83 -21.95
N ASP A 572 -20.00 1.85 -22.87
CA ASP A 572 -21.04 0.88 -23.14
C ASP A 572 -20.44 -0.52 -23.06
N ILE A 573 -20.74 -1.25 -22.00
CA ILE A 573 -20.09 -2.51 -21.63
C ILE A 573 -21.13 -3.61 -21.51
N GLN A 574 -20.84 -4.74 -22.15
CA GLN A 574 -21.70 -5.92 -22.13
C GLN A 574 -20.90 -7.16 -21.78
N ASN A 575 -21.47 -8.04 -20.95
CA ASN A 575 -20.94 -9.38 -20.66
C ASN A 575 -19.48 -9.41 -20.14
N GLY A 576 -19.03 -8.40 -19.43
CA GLY A 576 -17.68 -8.38 -18.82
C GLY A 576 -17.50 -9.57 -17.88
N ARG A 577 -16.48 -10.41 -18.15
CA ARG A 577 -16.25 -11.64 -17.41
C ARG A 577 -14.95 -11.61 -16.60
N CYS A 578 -14.84 -10.61 -15.76
CA CYS A 578 -13.75 -10.40 -14.81
C CYS A 578 -14.38 -10.10 -13.44
N GLU A 579 -13.58 -9.89 -12.41
CA GLU A 579 -14.08 -9.37 -11.13
C GLU A 579 -14.85 -8.08 -11.35
N ASP A 580 -14.26 -7.12 -12.08
CA ASP A 580 -14.90 -5.87 -12.45
C ASP A 580 -15.09 -5.83 -13.97
N SER A 581 -16.26 -5.46 -14.46
CA SER A 581 -16.42 -5.21 -15.90
C SER A 581 -15.67 -3.94 -16.31
N LEU A 582 -15.74 -2.88 -15.48
CA LEU A 582 -15.02 -1.62 -15.61
C LEU A 582 -14.31 -1.28 -14.30
N ASN A 583 -12.99 -1.15 -14.34
CA ASN A 583 -12.18 -0.73 -13.20
C ASN A 583 -11.44 0.59 -13.49
N ILE A 584 -11.60 1.60 -12.62
CA ILE A 584 -11.00 2.94 -12.77
C ILE A 584 -10.21 3.26 -11.51
N VAL A 585 -8.90 3.53 -11.64
CA VAL A 585 -8.01 3.73 -10.50
C VAL A 585 -7.17 4.99 -10.66
N ASN A 586 -7.00 5.77 -9.58
CA ASN A 586 -6.19 7.00 -9.56
C ASN A 586 -6.52 8.01 -10.67
N SER A 587 -7.78 8.11 -11.08
CA SER A 587 -8.22 8.89 -12.22
C SER A 587 -9.05 10.11 -11.77
N PHE A 588 -9.26 11.07 -12.66
CA PHE A 588 -9.98 12.29 -12.32
C PHE A 588 -10.70 12.91 -13.52
N GLY A 589 -11.69 13.76 -13.23
CA GLY A 589 -12.40 14.51 -14.25
C GLY A 589 -13.88 14.14 -14.36
N LYS A 590 -14.41 14.16 -15.60
CA LYS A 590 -15.84 14.02 -15.86
C LYS A 590 -16.15 12.88 -16.82
N ILE A 591 -17.09 12.01 -16.43
CA ILE A 591 -17.64 10.95 -17.28
C ILE A 591 -19.12 11.29 -17.52
N SER A 592 -19.56 11.29 -18.78
CA SER A 592 -20.95 11.64 -19.10
C SER A 592 -21.87 10.43 -19.00
N LYS A 593 -21.41 9.22 -19.35
CA LYS A 593 -22.28 8.03 -19.28
C LYS A 593 -21.51 6.76 -19.06
N ILE A 594 -22.01 5.91 -18.16
CA ILE A 594 -21.59 4.51 -17.98
C ILE A 594 -22.84 3.64 -18.12
N ASN A 595 -22.84 2.74 -19.10
CA ASN A 595 -23.88 1.75 -19.31
C ASN A 595 -23.25 0.36 -19.26
N ILE A 596 -23.68 -0.50 -18.31
CA ILE A 596 -23.17 -1.86 -18.16
C ILE A 596 -24.34 -2.85 -18.13
N VAL A 597 -24.26 -3.83 -19.03
CA VAL A 597 -25.27 -4.89 -19.14
C VAL A 597 -24.61 -6.23 -18.86
N SER A 598 -25.05 -6.92 -17.82
CA SER A 598 -24.62 -8.30 -17.55
C SER A 598 -23.14 -8.47 -17.17
N ALA A 599 -22.76 -7.89 -16.04
CA ALA A 599 -21.45 -8.12 -15.42
C ALA A 599 -21.39 -9.49 -14.72
N PHE A 600 -20.23 -10.14 -14.76
CA PHE A 600 -20.01 -11.44 -14.12
C PHE A 600 -19.99 -11.35 -12.59
N SER A 601 -19.21 -10.42 -12.02
CA SER A 601 -19.16 -10.11 -10.60
C SER A 601 -19.52 -8.63 -10.41
N ASP A 602 -18.57 -7.74 -10.08
CA ASP A 602 -18.84 -6.31 -9.95
C ASP A 602 -18.96 -5.64 -11.33
N ALA A 603 -19.93 -4.75 -11.48
CA ALA A 603 -20.06 -4.07 -12.77
C ALA A 603 -19.10 -2.89 -12.89
N LEU A 604 -19.02 -2.05 -11.89
CA LEU A 604 -18.18 -0.86 -11.84
C LEU A 604 -17.43 -0.76 -10.52
N ASP A 605 -16.09 -0.71 -10.59
CA ASP A 605 -15.21 -0.45 -9.44
C ASP A 605 -14.36 0.79 -9.68
N ILE A 606 -14.37 1.75 -8.73
CA ILE A 606 -13.62 3.01 -8.83
C ILE A 606 -12.82 3.25 -7.55
N ASP A 607 -11.47 3.21 -7.67
CA ASP A 607 -10.54 3.37 -6.56
C ASP A 607 -9.75 4.69 -6.62
N PHE A 608 -9.53 5.33 -5.47
CA PHE A 608 -8.59 6.45 -5.26
C PHE A 608 -8.74 7.62 -6.24
N SER A 609 -9.94 7.80 -6.79
CA SER A 609 -10.22 8.71 -7.91
C SER A 609 -11.00 9.96 -7.46
N ASN A 610 -11.00 11.00 -8.30
CA ASN A 610 -11.80 12.20 -8.11
C ASN A 610 -12.63 12.43 -9.38
N ILE A 611 -13.83 11.88 -9.41
CA ILE A 611 -14.65 11.80 -10.63
C ILE A 611 -16.06 12.31 -10.39
N PHE A 612 -16.53 13.14 -11.34
CA PHE A 612 -17.93 13.47 -11.53
C PHE A 612 -18.52 12.58 -12.62
N ILE A 613 -19.68 11.93 -12.35
CA ILE A 613 -20.38 11.08 -13.32
C ILE A 613 -21.81 11.61 -13.52
N GLU A 614 -22.22 11.83 -14.77
CA GLU A 614 -23.58 12.31 -15.05
C GLU A 614 -24.61 11.19 -14.95
N ASP A 615 -24.38 10.05 -15.62
CA ASP A 615 -25.36 8.96 -15.70
C ASP A 615 -24.67 7.60 -15.59
N VAL A 616 -25.15 6.75 -14.68
CA VAL A 616 -24.73 5.36 -14.53
C VAL A 616 -25.97 4.47 -14.60
N SER A 617 -26.00 3.59 -15.60
CA SER A 617 -27.04 2.60 -15.78
C SER A 617 -26.44 1.19 -15.77
N ILE A 618 -26.86 0.36 -14.81
CA ILE A 618 -26.39 -1.03 -14.68
C ILE A 618 -27.59 -1.97 -14.63
N HIS A 619 -27.56 -2.98 -15.50
CA HIS A 619 -28.59 -4.00 -15.57
C HIS A 619 -27.98 -5.38 -15.41
N ARG A 620 -28.07 -5.93 -14.23
CA ARG A 620 -27.53 -7.23 -13.81
C ARG A 620 -26.01 -7.25 -13.58
N ALA A 621 -25.63 -7.29 -12.32
CA ALA A 621 -24.29 -7.61 -11.84
C ALA A 621 -24.36 -8.89 -10.98
N GLY A 622 -23.35 -9.72 -11.07
CA GLY A 622 -23.28 -10.96 -10.27
C GLY A 622 -23.02 -10.70 -8.79
N ASN A 623 -22.39 -9.58 -8.45
CA ASN A 623 -22.11 -9.12 -7.09
C ASN A 623 -22.57 -7.65 -6.93
N ASP A 624 -21.68 -6.69 -6.67
CA ASP A 624 -22.05 -5.27 -6.51
C ASP A 624 -22.31 -4.61 -7.88
N CYS A 625 -23.35 -3.79 -8.00
CA CYS A 625 -23.48 -2.98 -9.19
C CYS A 625 -22.39 -1.92 -9.26
N VAL A 626 -22.10 -1.23 -8.15
CA VAL A 626 -21.04 -0.21 -8.06
C VAL A 626 -20.30 -0.34 -6.75
N ASP A 627 -18.95 -0.34 -6.79
CA ASP A 627 -18.07 -0.20 -5.62
C ASP A 627 -17.19 1.06 -5.75
N PHE A 628 -17.13 1.88 -4.70
CA PHE A 628 -16.26 3.05 -4.59
C PHE A 628 -15.31 2.88 -3.43
N SER A 629 -14.02 3.12 -3.67
CA SER A 629 -13.00 3.07 -2.63
C SER A 629 -12.05 4.27 -2.68
N GLY A 630 -11.84 4.90 -1.52
CA GLY A 630 -10.72 5.82 -1.26
C GLY A 630 -10.68 7.13 -2.06
N GLY A 631 -11.78 7.65 -2.55
CA GLY A 631 -11.81 8.83 -3.43
C GLY A 631 -12.85 9.88 -3.07
N ASN A 632 -12.97 10.89 -3.96
CA ASN A 632 -14.06 11.88 -3.91
C ASN A 632 -14.91 11.74 -5.17
N TYR A 633 -16.19 11.53 -4.99
CA TYR A 633 -17.09 11.19 -6.07
C TYR A 633 -18.35 12.07 -6.01
N GLU A 634 -18.84 12.44 -7.18
CA GLU A 634 -20.16 13.05 -7.33
C GLU A 634 -20.88 12.38 -8.50
N VAL A 635 -22.12 11.93 -8.30
CA VAL A 635 -22.91 11.24 -9.32
C VAL A 635 -24.30 11.85 -9.38
N ASN A 636 -24.73 12.23 -10.59
CA ASN A 636 -26.05 12.80 -10.77
C ASN A 636 -27.15 11.73 -10.76
N GLU A 637 -27.03 10.69 -11.60
CA GLU A 637 -28.08 9.69 -11.75
C GLU A 637 -27.52 8.27 -11.67
N PHE A 638 -28.11 7.46 -10.81
CA PHE A 638 -27.94 6.00 -10.79
C PHE A 638 -29.25 5.30 -11.14
N ASN A 639 -29.19 4.36 -12.09
CA ASN A 639 -30.25 3.41 -12.40
C ASN A 639 -29.70 1.98 -12.34
N LEU A 640 -29.86 1.32 -11.19
CA LEU A 640 -29.24 0.06 -10.86
C LEU A 640 -30.28 -1.03 -10.68
N LYS A 641 -30.19 -2.13 -11.46
CA LYS A 641 -31.16 -3.22 -11.44
C LYS A 641 -30.47 -4.58 -11.40
N ASN A 642 -31.01 -5.46 -10.57
CA ASN A 642 -30.56 -6.85 -10.44
C ASN A 642 -29.08 -6.95 -10.02
N CYS A 643 -28.74 -6.31 -8.91
CA CYS A 643 -27.43 -6.40 -8.29
C CYS A 643 -27.38 -7.62 -7.37
N GLY A 644 -26.39 -8.50 -7.53
CA GLY A 644 -26.30 -9.75 -6.77
C GLY A 644 -26.09 -9.54 -5.26
N ASP A 645 -25.37 -8.48 -4.87
CA ASP A 645 -25.22 -8.11 -3.47
C ASP A 645 -25.67 -6.65 -3.23
N LYS A 646 -24.91 -5.64 -3.65
CA LYS A 646 -25.24 -4.22 -3.34
C LYS A 646 -25.58 -3.42 -4.59
N GLY A 647 -26.55 -2.51 -4.44
CA GLY A 647 -26.75 -1.47 -5.44
C GLY A 647 -25.52 -0.57 -5.52
N VAL A 648 -25.18 0.09 -4.42
CA VAL A 648 -23.96 0.88 -4.29
C VAL A 648 -23.23 0.52 -3.00
N SER A 649 -21.95 0.20 -3.12
CA SER A 649 -20.99 -0.06 -2.07
C SER A 649 -20.02 1.13 -1.99
N ILE A 650 -19.90 1.77 -0.82
CA ILE A 650 -19.07 2.96 -0.60
C ILE A 650 -18.13 2.66 0.56
N GLY A 651 -16.84 2.53 0.28
CA GLY A 651 -15.87 2.05 1.27
C GLY A 651 -14.56 2.86 1.32
N GLU A 652 -13.74 2.53 2.31
CA GLU A 652 -12.33 2.91 2.40
C GLU A 652 -12.08 4.41 2.38
N GLN A 653 -12.82 5.16 3.24
CA GLN A 653 -12.74 6.63 3.35
C GLN A 653 -13.20 7.39 2.09
N SER A 654 -14.07 6.80 1.28
CA SER A 654 -14.70 7.51 0.18
C SER A 654 -15.55 8.65 0.67
N ASN A 655 -15.52 9.75 -0.07
CA ASN A 655 -16.44 10.87 0.11
C ASN A 655 -17.31 10.97 -1.14
N ILE A 656 -18.60 10.70 -1.02
CA ILE A 656 -19.50 10.65 -2.18
C ILE A 656 -20.76 11.49 -1.99
N LYS A 657 -21.14 12.18 -3.06
CA LYS A 657 -22.42 12.86 -3.18
C LYS A 657 -23.21 12.28 -4.36
N ILE A 658 -24.39 11.77 -4.08
CA ILE A 658 -25.30 11.21 -5.09
C ILE A 658 -26.56 12.10 -5.14
N HIS A 659 -26.91 12.57 -6.34
CA HIS A 659 -28.11 13.39 -6.48
C HIS A 659 -29.38 12.53 -6.54
N ASN A 660 -29.43 11.55 -7.44
CA ASN A 660 -30.56 10.64 -7.55
C ASN A 660 -30.09 9.20 -7.70
N ILE A 661 -30.73 8.28 -7.00
CA ILE A 661 -30.44 6.86 -7.11
C ILE A 661 -31.73 6.04 -7.16
N LEU A 662 -31.82 5.15 -8.14
CA LEU A 662 -32.80 4.10 -8.21
C LEU A 662 -32.09 2.75 -8.09
N VAL A 663 -32.47 1.94 -7.09
CA VAL A 663 -32.05 0.54 -6.96
C VAL A 663 -33.24 -0.36 -6.98
N GLU A 664 -33.22 -1.35 -7.84
CA GLU A 664 -34.28 -2.37 -7.92
C GLU A 664 -33.67 -3.77 -7.93
N ASN A 665 -34.01 -4.58 -6.95
CA ASN A 665 -33.55 -5.97 -6.76
C ASN A 665 -32.06 -6.06 -6.43
N ALA A 666 -31.75 -6.02 -5.13
CA ALA A 666 -30.42 -6.20 -4.54
C ALA A 666 -30.55 -6.79 -3.13
N ASN A 667 -29.48 -7.33 -2.55
CA ASN A 667 -29.50 -7.65 -1.12
C ASN A 667 -29.48 -6.36 -0.30
N ILE A 668 -28.56 -5.42 -0.59
CA ILE A 668 -28.47 -4.13 0.06
C ILE A 668 -28.63 -3.01 -0.97
N GLY A 669 -29.53 -2.06 -0.72
CA GLY A 669 -29.73 -0.91 -1.60
C GLY A 669 -28.49 -0.03 -1.66
N VAL A 670 -28.09 0.54 -0.51
CA VAL A 670 -26.88 1.35 -0.36
C VAL A 670 -26.13 0.94 0.90
N ALA A 671 -24.84 0.64 0.76
CA ALA A 671 -23.93 0.35 1.86
C ALA A 671 -22.82 1.40 1.94
N SER A 672 -22.70 2.09 3.09
CA SER A 672 -21.57 2.95 3.43
C SER A 672 -20.71 2.25 4.47
N LYS A 673 -19.41 2.16 4.25
CA LYS A 673 -18.51 1.37 5.11
C LYS A 673 -17.15 2.05 5.29
N ASP A 674 -16.40 1.61 6.31
CA ASP A 674 -14.96 1.86 6.43
C ASP A 674 -14.58 3.35 6.39
N SER A 675 -15.12 4.14 7.32
CA SER A 675 -14.86 5.59 7.48
C SER A 675 -15.29 6.46 6.31
N SER A 676 -16.22 5.96 5.47
CA SER A 676 -16.75 6.71 4.33
C SER A 676 -17.81 7.73 4.76
N LYS A 677 -17.98 8.74 3.92
CA LYS A 677 -19.01 9.80 4.05
C LYS A 677 -19.86 9.80 2.80
N SER A 678 -21.14 9.56 2.97
CA SER A 678 -22.09 9.43 1.89
C SER A 678 -23.25 10.40 2.07
N LEU A 679 -23.49 11.25 1.09
CA LEU A 679 -24.64 12.15 1.02
C LEU A 679 -25.49 11.83 -0.20
N ILE A 680 -26.74 11.44 0.01
CA ILE A 680 -27.71 11.12 -1.04
C ILE A 680 -28.88 12.10 -0.96
N ASN A 681 -29.16 12.82 -2.06
CA ASN A 681 -30.26 13.75 -2.07
C ASN A 681 -31.62 13.06 -2.23
N LYS A 682 -31.74 12.09 -3.16
CA LYS A 682 -32.96 11.32 -3.38
C LYS A 682 -32.65 9.86 -3.67
N ALA A 683 -33.25 8.94 -2.92
CA ALA A 683 -33.13 7.50 -3.08
C ALA A 683 -34.52 6.85 -3.31
N ILE A 684 -34.62 6.02 -4.34
CA ILE A 684 -35.76 5.13 -4.58
C ILE A 684 -35.21 3.71 -4.59
N ILE A 685 -35.57 2.91 -3.58
CA ILE A 685 -35.03 1.57 -3.38
C ILE A 685 -36.21 0.59 -3.32
N LYS A 686 -36.13 -0.50 -4.11
CA LYS A 686 -37.23 -1.48 -4.21
C LYS A 686 -36.69 -2.90 -4.25
N LYS A 687 -37.42 -3.83 -3.63
CA LYS A 687 -37.12 -5.26 -3.64
C LYS A 687 -35.71 -5.56 -3.16
N VAL A 688 -35.42 -5.14 -1.93
CA VAL A 688 -34.11 -5.35 -1.28
C VAL A 688 -34.30 -6.05 0.08
N GLU A 689 -33.26 -6.75 0.55
CA GLU A 689 -33.29 -7.23 1.93
C GLU A 689 -33.08 -6.06 2.89
N THR A 690 -32.04 -5.23 2.69
CA THR A 690 -31.75 -4.04 3.50
C THR A 690 -31.72 -2.80 2.62
N CYS A 691 -32.48 -1.75 2.99
CA CYS A 691 -32.47 -0.51 2.21
C CYS A 691 -31.15 0.24 2.39
N LEU A 692 -30.74 0.52 3.62
CA LEU A 692 -29.57 1.29 3.97
C LEU A 692 -28.71 0.54 4.99
N SER A 693 -27.42 0.42 4.73
CA SER A 693 -26.49 -0.19 5.65
C SER A 693 -25.27 0.70 5.88
N SER A 694 -24.79 0.80 7.13
CA SER A 694 -23.62 1.60 7.49
C SER A 694 -22.79 0.85 8.53
N TYR A 695 -21.54 0.46 8.19
CA TYR A 695 -20.75 -0.40 9.08
C TYR A 695 -19.25 -0.30 8.84
N ASN A 696 -18.47 -0.81 9.79
CA ASN A 696 -17.04 -1.06 9.65
C ASN A 696 -16.79 -2.51 9.19
N LYS A 697 -16.09 -2.68 8.07
CA LYS A 697 -15.72 -3.99 7.52
C LYS A 697 -14.25 -4.33 7.79
N LYS A 698 -13.36 -3.35 7.64
CA LYS A 698 -11.90 -3.53 7.70
C LYS A 698 -11.33 -2.96 8.99
N GLN A 699 -10.40 -3.68 9.62
CA GLN A 699 -9.81 -3.29 10.91
C GLN A 699 -9.14 -1.91 10.90
N GLU A 700 -8.53 -1.54 9.78
CA GLU A 700 -7.81 -0.27 9.59
C GLU A 700 -8.71 0.96 9.48
N PHE A 701 -10.03 0.81 9.51
CA PHE A 701 -11.00 1.90 9.44
C PHE A 701 -11.91 1.93 10.67
N PHE A 702 -12.66 3.00 10.81
CA PHE A 702 -13.77 3.15 11.75
C PHE A 702 -15.11 3.05 11.01
N GLY A 703 -16.21 3.24 11.72
CA GLY A 703 -17.54 3.31 11.16
C GLY A 703 -17.71 4.42 10.13
N SER A 704 -18.84 4.42 9.44
CA SER A 704 -19.13 5.34 8.34
C SER A 704 -20.36 6.21 8.61
N ASN A 705 -20.57 7.25 7.80
CA ASN A 705 -21.70 8.14 7.86
C ASN A 705 -22.48 8.09 6.55
N LEU A 706 -23.76 7.72 6.61
CA LEU A 706 -24.70 7.72 5.49
C LEU A 706 -25.82 8.70 5.76
N ILE A 707 -25.92 9.74 4.96
CA ILE A 707 -26.96 10.76 5.03
C ILE A 707 -27.84 10.69 3.79
N VAL A 708 -29.15 10.48 3.97
CA VAL A 708 -30.12 10.41 2.87
C VAL A 708 -31.22 11.46 3.11
N LYS A 709 -31.35 12.46 2.22
CA LYS A 709 -32.28 13.55 2.40
C LYS A 709 -33.72 13.14 2.12
N ASN A 710 -33.97 12.41 1.05
CA ASN A 710 -35.29 11.92 0.66
C ASN A 710 -35.18 10.44 0.30
N ILE A 711 -35.91 9.58 0.94
CA ILE A 711 -35.90 8.14 0.67
C ILE A 711 -37.31 7.58 0.50
N ASP A 712 -37.52 6.80 -0.57
CA ASP A 712 -38.69 5.95 -0.77
C ASP A 712 -38.19 4.50 -0.90
N CYS A 713 -38.34 3.71 0.16
CA CYS A 713 -37.97 2.31 0.17
C CYS A 713 -39.23 1.43 0.24
N LYS A 714 -39.34 0.44 -0.69
CA LYS A 714 -40.51 -0.46 -0.83
C LYS A 714 -40.07 -1.91 -1.00
N ASN A 715 -40.82 -2.82 -0.43
CA ASN A 715 -40.59 -4.26 -0.51
C ASN A 715 -39.20 -4.65 0.02
N TYR A 716 -38.96 -4.35 1.29
CA TYR A 716 -37.72 -4.64 2.02
C TYR A 716 -37.99 -5.51 3.27
N LEU A 717 -36.94 -6.17 3.78
CA LEU A 717 -36.98 -6.85 5.07
C LEU A 717 -36.51 -5.92 6.20
N THR A 718 -35.40 -5.22 6.00
CA THR A 718 -34.80 -4.28 6.96
C THR A 718 -34.67 -2.90 6.35
N TYR A 719 -35.17 -1.88 7.04
CA TYR A 719 -35.11 -0.51 6.53
C TYR A 719 -33.70 0.09 6.67
N LYS A 720 -33.07 -0.10 7.83
CA LYS A 720 -31.69 0.33 8.10
C LYS A 720 -30.98 -0.61 9.03
N GLU A 721 -29.66 -0.73 8.82
CA GLU A 721 -28.76 -1.52 9.66
C GLU A 721 -27.44 -0.77 9.84
N ASN A 722 -26.98 -0.58 11.07
CA ASN A 722 -25.68 0.04 11.35
C ASN A 722 -25.02 -0.57 12.58
N ASP A 723 -23.70 -0.54 12.61
CA ASP A 723 -22.91 -0.91 13.79
C ASP A 723 -22.78 0.27 14.78
N GLU A 724 -22.09 0.01 15.90
CA GLU A 724 -21.92 0.95 17.02
C GLU A 724 -21.23 2.26 16.62
N PHE A 725 -20.31 2.23 15.63
CA PHE A 725 -19.50 3.39 15.21
C PHE A 725 -20.01 4.06 13.96
N SER A 726 -21.09 3.56 13.37
CA SER A 726 -21.63 4.05 12.10
C SER A 726 -22.98 4.72 12.28
N ASN A 727 -23.27 5.70 11.44
CA ASN A 727 -24.49 6.47 11.52
C ASN A 727 -25.26 6.46 10.20
N ILE A 728 -26.59 6.28 10.30
CA ILE A 728 -27.53 6.48 9.21
C ILE A 728 -28.51 7.58 9.61
N ILE A 729 -28.50 8.67 8.86
CA ILE A 729 -29.36 9.83 9.07
C ILE A 729 -30.26 9.98 7.85
N TYR A 730 -31.54 10.01 8.07
CA TYR A 730 -32.56 10.26 7.04
C TYR A 730 -33.70 11.06 7.62
N ASP A 731 -34.41 11.76 6.74
CA ASP A 731 -35.60 12.58 7.03
C ASP A 731 -35.35 14.07 7.37
N ASN A 732 -36.34 14.92 6.98
CA ASN A 732 -36.23 16.38 6.90
C ASN A 732 -36.02 17.10 8.25
N ASP A 733 -36.46 16.53 9.38
CA ASP A 733 -36.43 17.24 10.67
C ASP A 733 -35.11 17.11 11.43
N ASN A 734 -34.33 16.05 11.19
CA ASN A 734 -33.05 15.85 11.81
C ASN A 734 -31.88 16.52 11.06
N LEU A 735 -32.02 16.78 9.76
CA LEU A 735 -30.99 17.37 8.90
C LEU A 735 -30.69 18.83 9.24
N LYS A 736 -31.71 19.63 9.60
CA LYS A 736 -31.54 21.05 9.99
C LYS A 736 -30.68 21.25 11.25
N LYS A 737 -30.57 20.22 12.11
CA LYS A 737 -29.69 20.27 13.31
C LYS A 737 -28.22 19.95 12.98
N ILE A 738 -27.96 19.27 11.88
CA ILE A 738 -26.62 18.78 11.50
C ILE A 738 -25.95 19.71 10.49
N GLU A 739 -26.69 20.29 9.54
CA GLU A 739 -26.15 21.34 8.64
C GLU A 739 -25.62 22.57 9.40
N LYS A 740 -26.02 22.76 10.66
CA LYS A 740 -25.43 23.76 11.57
C LYS A 740 -24.14 23.30 12.29
N LYS A 741 -23.75 22.00 12.18
CA LYS A 741 -22.55 21.41 12.85
C LYS A 741 -21.49 20.90 11.89
N LEU A 742 -21.76 20.86 10.59
CA LEU A 742 -20.79 20.60 9.50
C LEU A 742 -20.30 21.95 8.92
#